data_d7f8834da7d11e5c610c8bfe93acfb6e
#
_entry.id   d7f8834da7d11e5c610c8bfe93acfb6e
#
_cell.length_a   1.000
_cell.length_b   1.000
_cell.length_c   1.000
_cell.angle_alpha   90.00
_cell.angle_beta   90.00
_cell.angle_gamma   90.00
#
_symmetry.space_group_name_H-M   'P 1'
#
loop_
_entity.id
_entity.type
_entity.pdbx_description
1 polymer ?
#
loop_
_entity_poly.entity_id
_entity_poly.type
_entity_poly.pdbx_seq_one_letter_code
_entity_poly.pdbx_strand_id
1 'polypeptide(L)'
;MRKICIFLLVVCAGFVSYGQVNPTVQDTVKKGYTVGKLQIKDPKSILSSYTYDPVTDRYVYTSSIDGININFPIILTPAEYEKLVLQESRRNYFKKKADAIDGKKKGAEEAKKDLLPRYYIKSSFFESVFGSNTIDVKPTGSVEMDLGVRYTKQDNPSFSPRNRAVTSFDFDQRISMSLMGKVGTRLSVNANYDTQSTFAFQNLIKLEYTPSEDDIIQKIEVGNVSMPLNSSLIRGAQSLFGVKTQLQFGKTTFTGIFSEQKSQTRSLVAEGGGTVQNYELFALDYDNDRHFFLSQYFRSRYDKALEGYPFIDSRVQITRIEVWVTNKQNRVNATSNNLRNIIAIQDLGEAQLTGLADNEVVVLNPSTGIFNNPANSPSDNTNNDYDPEQIAAGTGLLNPNIREIATSSSGFNTTVVEGRDYSKLENARKLTANEYTFNSKLGFISLQQRLSNDEVLAVAYQYTIGDQVYQVGEFGNDGVDATNVVGGNNNVPQAIITQSLILKMLKSNLTNVKDPIWNLMMKNIYQVPGGYQLKQEDFRMNILYADPSPINYITEVPGTPFPSNPTPENKVAETPLLKVFNLDRLNFNNDPQAGGDGFFDFLPGTTIDAQNGRIMFTTKEPFGELIFSKLKTPNSAENYKDVDTYNPNQKKYVFRSMYRNTQARSLQDIDKNKYLIRGKYKSSSGDGIPIGALNVPQGSVVVTAAGRRLVEGVDYSVNYQLGRVQILDPSLQASNTPIEVSLEN
;
A
#
# COMPACT_ATOMS: atom_id res chain seq x y z
N MET A 1 4.66 -30.68 -0.14
CA MET A 1 3.61 -29.70 -0.48
C MET A 1 2.72 -30.14 -1.67
N ARG A 2 3.25 -30.55 -2.83
CA ARG A 2 2.42 -30.96 -3.99
C ARG A 2 1.44 -32.14 -3.73
N LYS A 3 1.80 -33.11 -2.90
CA LYS A 3 0.95 -34.27 -2.58
C LYS A 3 -0.16 -33.97 -1.54
N ILE A 4 0.05 -32.99 -0.66
CA ILE A 4 -0.94 -32.59 0.34
C ILE A 4 -2.00 -31.68 -0.28
N CYS A 5 -1.61 -30.79 -1.21
CA CYS A 5 -2.57 -30.01 -1.98
C CYS A 5 -3.48 -30.85 -2.87
N ILE A 6 -2.94 -31.93 -3.45
CA ILE A 6 -3.75 -32.89 -4.25
C ILE A 6 -4.72 -33.65 -3.36
N PHE A 7 -4.33 -34.01 -2.15
CA PHE A 7 -5.22 -34.72 -1.22
C PHE A 7 -6.34 -33.77 -0.70
N LEU A 8 -6.03 -32.53 -0.43
CA LEU A 8 -7.04 -31.52 -0.06
C LEU A 8 -7.98 -31.18 -1.22
N LEU A 9 -7.48 -31.14 -2.45
CA LEU A 9 -8.28 -30.89 -3.65
C LEU A 9 -9.20 -32.11 -3.98
N VAL A 10 -8.74 -33.33 -3.74
CA VAL A 10 -9.55 -34.54 -3.88
C VAL A 10 -10.61 -34.65 -2.78
N VAL A 11 -10.30 -34.20 -1.56
CA VAL A 11 -11.29 -34.13 -0.46
C VAL A 11 -12.33 -33.04 -0.74
N CYS A 12 -11.92 -31.89 -1.25
CA CYS A 12 -12.87 -30.82 -1.64
C CYS A 12 -13.69 -31.19 -2.88
N ALA A 13 -13.12 -31.89 -3.86
CA ALA A 13 -13.86 -32.38 -5.03
C ALA A 13 -14.83 -33.50 -4.70
N GLY A 14 -14.55 -34.31 -3.66
CA GLY A 14 -15.45 -35.34 -3.17
C GLY A 14 -16.72 -34.83 -2.50
N PHE A 15 -16.75 -33.58 -2.08
CA PHE A 15 -17.94 -32.97 -1.46
C PHE A 15 -18.87 -32.23 -2.43
N VAL A 16 -18.50 -32.08 -3.69
CA VAL A 16 -19.31 -31.32 -4.68
C VAL A 16 -20.28 -32.19 -5.46
N SER A 17 -20.23 -33.52 -5.33
CA SER A 17 -21.11 -34.39 -6.10
C SER A 17 -21.97 -35.31 -5.22
N TYR A 18 -22.94 -34.75 -4.53
CA TYR A 18 -24.20 -35.43 -4.15
C TYR A 18 -25.14 -34.40 -3.49
N GLY A 19 -25.61 -33.47 -4.26
CA GLY A 19 -26.73 -32.61 -3.94
C GLY A 19 -27.94 -32.97 -4.79
N GLN A 20 -28.33 -34.26 -4.81
CA GLN A 20 -29.71 -34.57 -5.18
C GLN A 20 -30.61 -34.20 -3.99
N VAL A 21 -31.08 -32.97 -3.98
CA VAL A 21 -32.22 -32.56 -3.17
C VAL A 21 -33.44 -33.18 -3.84
N ASN A 22 -33.92 -34.33 -3.37
CA ASN A 22 -35.30 -34.70 -3.58
C ASN A 22 -36.17 -33.64 -2.88
N PRO A 23 -36.99 -32.90 -3.59
CA PRO A 23 -38.00 -32.05 -2.93
C PRO A 23 -39.13 -32.98 -2.49
N THR A 24 -39.03 -33.57 -1.30
CA THR A 24 -40.21 -34.00 -0.61
C THR A 24 -40.90 -32.72 -0.11
N VAL A 25 -41.86 -32.29 -0.87
CA VAL A 25 -42.86 -31.34 -0.41
C VAL A 25 -43.58 -32.00 0.77
N GLN A 26 -43.14 -31.69 1.98
CA GLN A 26 -43.95 -31.97 3.14
C GLN A 26 -44.96 -30.82 3.21
N ASP A 27 -46.20 -31.14 2.82
CA ASP A 27 -47.37 -30.38 3.16
C ASP A 27 -47.42 -30.21 4.67
N THR A 28 -46.96 -29.09 5.20
CA THR A 28 -47.26 -28.69 6.55
C THR A 28 -48.70 -28.16 6.55
N VAL A 29 -49.62 -29.04 6.75
CA VAL A 29 -51.00 -28.70 7.11
C VAL A 29 -50.94 -27.81 8.37
N LYS A 30 -51.08 -26.52 8.20
CA LYS A 30 -51.26 -25.61 9.30
C LYS A 30 -52.55 -26.01 10.03
N LYS A 31 -52.43 -26.53 11.24
CA LYS A 31 -53.57 -26.65 12.16
C LYS A 31 -54.23 -25.30 12.30
N GLY A 32 -55.46 -25.19 11.77
CA GLY A 32 -56.27 -23.99 11.90
C GLY A 32 -56.56 -23.70 13.33
N TYR A 33 -56.51 -22.45 13.71
CA TYR A 33 -56.99 -21.95 14.98
C TYR A 33 -58.53 -22.11 15.03
N THR A 34 -59.01 -22.91 15.94
CA THR A 34 -60.46 -22.97 16.28
C THR A 34 -60.84 -21.73 17.06
N VAL A 35 -61.41 -20.74 16.41
CA VAL A 35 -62.06 -19.61 17.05
C VAL A 35 -63.56 -19.74 16.80
N GLY A 36 -64.33 -20.18 17.80
CA GLY A 36 -65.76 -20.11 17.81
C GLY A 36 -66.51 -21.11 16.93
N LYS A 37 -67.80 -21.22 17.09
CA LYS A 37 -68.70 -22.18 16.45
C LYS A 37 -69.01 -21.96 14.97
N LEU A 38 -68.21 -21.19 14.25
CA LEU A 38 -68.29 -21.02 12.81
C LEU A 38 -67.00 -21.53 12.16
N GLN A 39 -67.01 -22.78 11.68
CA GLN A 39 -66.01 -23.30 10.76
C GLN A 39 -66.27 -22.70 9.39
N ILE A 40 -65.55 -21.64 9.07
CA ILE A 40 -65.44 -21.16 7.69
C ILE A 40 -64.41 -22.08 7.02
N LYS A 41 -64.79 -22.86 6.02
CA LYS A 41 -63.89 -23.63 5.20
C LYS A 41 -62.92 -22.66 4.52
N ASP A 42 -61.64 -22.93 4.65
CA ASP A 42 -60.64 -22.16 3.90
C ASP A 42 -60.97 -22.15 2.40
N PRO A 43 -60.83 -21.02 1.71
CA PRO A 43 -61.08 -20.96 0.29
C PRO A 43 -60.10 -21.93 -0.42
N LYS A 44 -60.64 -22.62 -1.45
CA LYS A 44 -59.85 -23.58 -2.29
C LYS A 44 -58.64 -22.86 -2.83
N SER A 45 -57.45 -23.32 -2.45
CA SER A 45 -56.17 -22.71 -2.87
C SER A 45 -55.77 -23.23 -4.25
N ILE A 46 -55.16 -22.36 -5.04
CA ILE A 46 -54.51 -22.74 -6.29
C ILE A 46 -53.29 -23.59 -6.01
N LEU A 47 -53.28 -24.80 -6.53
CA LEU A 47 -52.11 -25.70 -6.49
C LEU A 47 -51.36 -25.60 -7.80
N SER A 48 -50.11 -25.20 -7.74
CA SER A 48 -49.23 -25.12 -8.90
C SER A 48 -48.13 -26.21 -8.76
N SER A 49 -47.97 -27.00 -9.80
CA SER A 49 -46.99 -28.09 -9.81
C SER A 49 -46.21 -28.16 -11.11
N TYR A 50 -44.98 -28.60 -11.01
CA TYR A 50 -44.14 -28.97 -12.14
C TYR A 50 -44.09 -30.46 -12.22
N THR A 51 -44.46 -31.05 -13.35
CA THR A 51 -44.43 -32.47 -13.62
C THR A 51 -43.41 -32.77 -14.71
N TYR A 52 -42.48 -33.65 -14.48
CA TYR A 52 -41.50 -34.08 -15.49
C TYR A 52 -42.11 -35.16 -16.37
N ASP A 53 -42.04 -34.95 -17.69
CA ASP A 53 -42.44 -35.96 -18.69
C ASP A 53 -41.16 -36.62 -19.26
N PRO A 54 -40.92 -37.89 -18.95
CA PRO A 54 -39.72 -38.59 -19.43
C PRO A 54 -39.75 -38.92 -20.95
N VAL A 55 -40.90 -38.84 -21.60
CA VAL A 55 -41.01 -39.14 -23.04
C VAL A 55 -40.55 -37.96 -23.88
N THR A 56 -40.90 -36.75 -23.45
CA THR A 56 -40.55 -35.50 -24.16
C THR A 56 -39.31 -34.83 -23.57
N ASP A 57 -38.75 -35.31 -22.46
CA ASP A 57 -37.69 -34.71 -21.69
C ASP A 57 -37.99 -33.20 -21.36
N ARG A 58 -39.22 -32.98 -20.84
CA ARG A 58 -39.67 -31.62 -20.54
C ARG A 58 -40.44 -31.57 -19.22
N TYR A 59 -40.41 -30.37 -18.61
CA TYR A 59 -41.22 -30.08 -17.45
C TYR A 59 -42.51 -29.36 -17.88
N VAL A 60 -43.63 -29.82 -17.36
CA VAL A 60 -44.97 -29.23 -17.61
C VAL A 60 -45.43 -28.56 -16.35
N TYR A 61 -45.63 -27.24 -16.42
CA TYR A 61 -46.22 -26.46 -15.33
C TYR A 61 -47.71 -26.36 -15.49
N THR A 62 -48.41 -26.78 -14.44
CA THR A 62 -49.88 -26.69 -14.38
C THR A 62 -50.31 -26.05 -13.08
N SER A 63 -51.35 -25.23 -13.12
CA SER A 63 -52.02 -24.71 -11.93
C SER A 63 -53.46 -25.26 -11.90
N SER A 64 -53.84 -25.83 -10.78
CA SER A 64 -55.19 -26.41 -10.64
C SER A 64 -55.89 -25.94 -9.35
N ILE A 65 -57.22 -25.84 -9.45
CA ILE A 65 -58.09 -25.64 -8.32
C ILE A 65 -59.03 -26.87 -8.29
N ASP A 66 -59.02 -27.60 -7.19
CA ASP A 66 -59.85 -28.81 -6.99
C ASP A 66 -59.69 -29.85 -8.08
N GLY A 67 -58.49 -30.00 -8.65
CA GLY A 67 -58.15 -30.97 -9.70
C GLY A 67 -58.47 -30.47 -11.12
N ILE A 68 -59.05 -29.26 -11.29
CA ILE A 68 -59.32 -28.69 -12.62
C ILE A 68 -58.17 -27.72 -12.97
N ASN A 69 -57.50 -27.94 -14.08
CA ASN A 69 -56.43 -27.07 -14.59
C ASN A 69 -57.04 -25.71 -14.98
N ILE A 70 -56.47 -24.62 -14.43
CA ILE A 70 -56.93 -23.25 -14.70
C ILE A 70 -56.04 -22.49 -15.65
N ASN A 71 -54.86 -23.02 -15.99
CA ASN A 71 -53.94 -22.43 -16.97
C ASN A 71 -53.66 -23.42 -18.11
N PHE A 72 -53.23 -22.90 -19.24
CA PHE A 72 -52.61 -23.70 -20.28
C PHE A 72 -51.28 -24.25 -19.77
N PRO A 73 -50.98 -25.56 -20.01
CA PRO A 73 -49.70 -26.14 -19.58
C PRO A 73 -48.55 -25.41 -20.24
N ILE A 74 -47.62 -24.92 -19.41
CA ILE A 74 -46.38 -24.28 -19.90
C ILE A 74 -45.32 -25.36 -19.94
N ILE A 75 -44.74 -25.58 -21.11
CA ILE A 75 -43.73 -26.61 -21.33
C ILE A 75 -42.33 -25.95 -21.22
N LEU A 76 -41.48 -26.44 -20.35
CA LEU A 76 -40.15 -25.95 -20.09
C LEU A 76 -39.10 -27.02 -20.40
N THR A 77 -37.99 -26.60 -20.96
CA THR A 77 -36.80 -27.49 -21.06
C THR A 77 -36.17 -27.67 -19.69
N PRO A 78 -35.40 -28.74 -19.44
CA PRO A 78 -34.70 -28.95 -18.16
C PRO A 78 -33.85 -27.75 -17.73
N ALA A 79 -33.15 -27.13 -18.66
CA ALA A 79 -32.32 -25.96 -18.41
C ALA A 79 -33.14 -24.72 -17.99
N GLU A 80 -34.31 -24.51 -18.62
CA GLU A 80 -35.23 -23.41 -18.25
C GLU A 80 -35.86 -23.66 -16.87
N TYR A 81 -36.22 -24.88 -16.58
CA TYR A 81 -36.75 -25.27 -15.27
C TYR A 81 -35.70 -25.06 -14.17
N GLU A 82 -34.46 -25.53 -14.38
CA GLU A 82 -33.36 -25.33 -13.44
C GLU A 82 -33.11 -23.83 -13.16
N LYS A 83 -33.10 -23.02 -14.21
CA LYS A 83 -32.94 -21.56 -14.11
C LYS A 83 -34.07 -20.91 -13.31
N LEU A 84 -35.31 -21.33 -13.52
CA LEU A 84 -36.48 -20.84 -12.79
C LEU A 84 -36.41 -21.23 -11.31
N VAL A 85 -36.11 -22.49 -11.00
CA VAL A 85 -36.00 -22.99 -9.63
C VAL A 85 -34.86 -22.27 -8.89
N LEU A 86 -33.73 -22.02 -9.57
CA LEU A 86 -32.62 -21.29 -9.00
C LEU A 86 -33.00 -19.83 -8.69
N GLN A 87 -33.69 -19.17 -9.62
CA GLN A 87 -34.18 -17.78 -9.41
C GLN A 87 -35.16 -17.69 -8.25
N GLU A 88 -36.12 -18.64 -8.18
CA GLU A 88 -37.10 -18.68 -7.10
C GLU A 88 -36.47 -18.99 -5.75
N SER A 89 -35.56 -19.92 -5.70
CA SER A 89 -34.78 -20.25 -4.52
C SER A 89 -33.98 -19.04 -3.99
N ARG A 90 -33.30 -18.32 -4.88
CA ARG A 90 -32.60 -17.07 -4.56
C ARG A 90 -33.56 -16.00 -4.04
N ARG A 91 -34.69 -15.79 -4.71
CA ARG A 91 -35.70 -14.82 -4.31
C ARG A 91 -36.25 -15.12 -2.91
N ASN A 92 -36.56 -16.39 -2.66
CA ASN A 92 -37.08 -16.85 -1.36
C ASN A 92 -36.02 -16.72 -0.26
N TYR A 93 -34.75 -16.97 -0.56
CA TYR A 93 -33.64 -16.77 0.37
C TYR A 93 -33.54 -15.29 0.77
N PHE A 94 -33.48 -14.37 -0.20
CA PHE A 94 -33.40 -12.94 0.09
C PHE A 94 -34.64 -12.42 0.81
N LYS A 95 -35.84 -12.91 0.44
CA LYS A 95 -37.08 -12.57 1.14
C LYS A 95 -37.07 -13.01 2.60
N LYS A 96 -36.65 -14.24 2.86
CA LYS A 96 -36.50 -14.75 4.25
C LYS A 96 -35.52 -13.92 5.06
N LYS A 97 -34.43 -13.49 4.42
CA LYS A 97 -33.40 -12.67 5.06
C LYS A 97 -33.89 -11.25 5.33
N ALA A 98 -34.59 -10.63 4.38
CA ALA A 98 -35.23 -9.33 4.57
C ALA A 98 -36.30 -9.38 5.70
N ASP A 99 -37.17 -10.39 5.68
CA ASP A 99 -38.17 -10.58 6.71
C ASP A 99 -37.55 -10.78 8.13
N ALA A 100 -36.39 -11.42 8.21
CA ALA A 100 -35.65 -11.57 9.45
C ALA A 100 -35.03 -10.24 9.93
N ILE A 101 -34.49 -9.43 8.99
CA ILE A 101 -33.95 -8.09 9.29
C ILE A 101 -35.06 -7.16 9.77
N ASP A 102 -36.26 -7.23 9.17
CA ASP A 102 -37.43 -6.42 9.50
C ASP A 102 -38.15 -6.89 10.80
N GLY A 103 -37.64 -7.95 11.42
CA GLY A 103 -38.24 -8.46 12.67
C GLY A 103 -39.63 -9.08 12.54
N LYS A 104 -40.04 -9.45 11.32
CA LYS A 104 -41.42 -9.95 11.03
C LYS A 104 -41.70 -11.38 11.51
N LYS A 105 -40.64 -12.12 11.95
CA LYS A 105 -40.78 -13.50 12.46
C LYS A 105 -40.07 -13.69 13.80
N LYS A 106 -40.62 -14.52 14.66
CA LYS A 106 -39.94 -15.01 15.88
C LYS A 106 -38.65 -15.74 15.45
N GLY A 107 -37.52 -15.41 16.06
CA GLY A 107 -36.19 -15.92 15.66
C GLY A 107 -35.44 -15.00 14.71
N ALA A 108 -35.95 -13.81 14.42
CA ALA A 108 -35.25 -12.83 13.54
C ALA A 108 -33.85 -12.45 14.06
N GLU A 109 -33.65 -12.46 15.36
CA GLU A 109 -32.34 -12.19 16.00
C GLU A 109 -31.30 -13.27 15.67
N GLU A 110 -31.68 -14.54 15.69
CA GLU A 110 -30.80 -15.65 15.30
C GLU A 110 -30.51 -15.62 13.81
N ALA A 111 -31.50 -15.35 12.97
CA ALA A 111 -31.30 -15.22 11.51
C ALA A 111 -30.49 -14.00 11.11
N LYS A 112 -30.43 -12.95 11.95
CA LYS A 112 -29.55 -11.80 11.77
C LYS A 112 -28.08 -12.12 12.07
N LYS A 113 -27.84 -12.97 13.08
CA LYS A 113 -26.50 -13.30 13.56
C LYS A 113 -25.80 -14.36 12.70
N ASP A 114 -26.54 -15.32 12.19
CA ASP A 114 -25.97 -16.43 11.43
C ASP A 114 -25.93 -16.13 9.93
N LEU A 115 -24.78 -15.66 9.46
CA LEU A 115 -24.50 -15.47 8.02
C LEU A 115 -24.31 -16.80 7.28
N LEU A 116 -23.96 -17.85 8.00
CA LEU A 116 -23.75 -19.19 7.45
C LEU A 116 -24.62 -20.21 8.20
N PRO A 117 -25.24 -21.17 7.48
CA PRO A 117 -26.03 -22.21 8.11
C PRO A 117 -25.14 -23.12 8.95
N ARG A 118 -25.60 -23.53 10.14
CA ARG A 118 -24.97 -24.61 10.90
C ARG A 118 -25.16 -25.92 10.14
N TYR A 119 -24.07 -26.61 9.87
CA TYR A 119 -24.14 -27.93 9.26
C TYR A 119 -24.48 -28.97 10.32
N TYR A 120 -25.45 -29.80 10.02
CA TYR A 120 -25.87 -30.92 10.85
C TYR A 120 -25.58 -32.25 10.12
N ILE A 121 -24.77 -33.12 10.74
CA ILE A 121 -24.40 -34.42 10.19
C ILE A 121 -25.22 -35.50 10.92
N LYS A 122 -26.11 -36.16 10.23
CA LYS A 122 -26.92 -37.24 10.78
C LYS A 122 -26.12 -38.56 10.82
N SER A 123 -25.25 -38.72 11.82
CA SER A 123 -24.42 -39.93 12.00
C SER A 123 -24.19 -40.18 13.48
N SER A 124 -24.58 -41.36 13.96
CA SER A 124 -24.33 -41.82 15.33
C SER A 124 -22.84 -41.97 15.64
N PHE A 125 -22.04 -42.37 14.63
CA PHE A 125 -20.57 -42.39 14.75
C PHE A 125 -19.99 -41.03 14.97
N PHE A 126 -20.45 -40.04 14.19
CA PHE A 126 -19.99 -38.66 14.34
C PHE A 126 -20.32 -38.10 15.72
N GLU A 127 -21.53 -38.36 16.24
CA GLU A 127 -21.97 -37.95 17.56
C GLU A 127 -21.13 -38.57 18.68
N SER A 128 -20.80 -39.87 18.55
CA SER A 128 -20.00 -40.57 19.57
C SER A 128 -18.56 -40.01 19.63
N VAL A 129 -17.98 -39.61 18.51
CA VAL A 129 -16.60 -39.09 18.45
C VAL A 129 -16.56 -37.61 18.85
N PHE A 130 -17.44 -36.76 18.28
CA PHE A 130 -17.39 -35.33 18.44
C PHE A 130 -18.36 -34.76 19.48
N GLY A 131 -19.17 -35.59 20.12
CA GLY A 131 -20.07 -35.23 21.22
C GLY A 131 -21.37 -34.56 20.78
N SER A 132 -21.48 -34.07 19.56
CA SER A 132 -22.73 -33.65 18.93
C SER A 132 -22.63 -33.65 17.41
N ASN A 133 -23.76 -33.64 16.74
CA ASN A 133 -23.85 -33.72 15.27
C ASN A 133 -23.76 -32.35 14.56
N THR A 134 -23.33 -31.31 15.26
CA THR A 134 -23.30 -29.94 14.74
C THR A 134 -21.88 -29.49 14.37
N ILE A 135 -21.75 -28.79 13.26
CA ILE A 135 -20.54 -28.09 12.86
C ILE A 135 -20.82 -26.58 12.86
N ASP A 136 -20.14 -25.86 13.74
CA ASP A 136 -20.23 -24.41 13.86
C ASP A 136 -18.83 -23.82 13.68
N VAL A 137 -18.37 -23.74 12.42
CA VAL A 137 -17.08 -23.18 12.05
C VAL A 137 -17.32 -21.96 11.17
N LYS A 138 -16.84 -20.81 11.61
CA LYS A 138 -17.06 -19.52 10.95
C LYS A 138 -15.76 -19.02 10.32
N PRO A 139 -15.65 -19.01 8.99
CA PRO A 139 -14.57 -18.31 8.33
C PRO A 139 -14.83 -16.80 8.33
N THR A 140 -13.81 -16.03 8.68
CA THR A 140 -13.79 -14.57 8.59
C THR A 140 -12.52 -14.17 7.85
N GLY A 141 -12.63 -13.22 6.93
CA GLY A 141 -11.47 -12.76 6.17
C GLY A 141 -11.82 -12.34 4.76
N SER A 142 -10.80 -12.14 3.96
CA SER A 142 -10.88 -11.77 2.55
C SER A 142 -10.06 -12.71 1.69
N VAL A 143 -10.56 -13.00 0.52
CA VAL A 143 -9.85 -13.69 -0.55
C VAL A 143 -9.91 -12.77 -1.76
N GLU A 144 -8.75 -12.33 -2.21
CA GLU A 144 -8.56 -11.52 -3.41
C GLU A 144 -7.83 -12.38 -4.43
N MET A 145 -8.36 -12.47 -5.62
CA MET A 145 -7.76 -13.21 -6.73
C MET A 145 -7.69 -12.30 -7.94
N ASP A 146 -6.48 -12.00 -8.37
CA ASP A 146 -6.22 -11.26 -9.59
C ASP A 146 -5.89 -12.23 -10.71
N LEU A 147 -6.74 -12.27 -11.71
CA LEU A 147 -6.61 -13.10 -12.90
C LEU A 147 -6.38 -12.21 -14.10
N GLY A 148 -5.22 -12.29 -14.72
CA GLY A 148 -4.87 -11.48 -15.87
C GLY A 148 -4.24 -12.28 -17.00
N VAL A 149 -4.51 -11.87 -18.23
CA VAL A 149 -3.76 -12.33 -19.39
C VAL A 149 -2.99 -11.12 -19.92
N ARG A 150 -1.68 -11.20 -19.85
CA ARG A 150 -0.78 -10.16 -20.37
C ARG A 150 -0.22 -10.60 -21.70
N TYR A 151 -0.55 -9.86 -22.75
CA TYR A 151 0.04 -10.01 -24.06
C TYR A 151 1.04 -8.87 -24.29
N THR A 152 2.31 -9.21 -24.41
CA THR A 152 3.37 -8.24 -24.70
C THR A 152 3.92 -8.53 -26.07
N LYS A 153 3.86 -7.55 -26.97
CA LYS A 153 4.51 -7.58 -28.27
C LYS A 153 5.60 -6.52 -28.33
N GLN A 154 6.82 -6.96 -28.62
CA GLN A 154 7.99 -6.08 -28.78
C GLN A 154 8.40 -6.10 -30.24
N ASP A 155 8.60 -4.93 -30.81
CA ASP A 155 9.10 -4.78 -32.18
C ASP A 155 10.62 -4.48 -32.20
N ASN A 156 11.35 -5.17 -31.34
CA ASN A 156 12.81 -5.04 -31.23
C ASN A 156 13.49 -6.08 -32.15
N PRO A 157 14.30 -5.65 -33.15
CA PRO A 157 15.03 -6.54 -34.04
C PRO A 157 15.99 -7.50 -33.35
N SER A 158 16.47 -7.17 -32.15
CA SER A 158 17.37 -8.00 -31.35
C SER A 158 16.74 -9.28 -30.81
N PHE A 159 15.42 -9.35 -30.80
CA PHE A 159 14.70 -10.57 -30.40
C PHE A 159 14.32 -11.41 -31.63
N SER A 160 14.49 -12.71 -31.52
CA SER A 160 14.02 -13.62 -32.56
C SER A 160 12.51 -13.44 -32.78
N PRO A 161 11.99 -13.60 -34.02
CA PRO A 161 10.57 -13.42 -34.31
C PRO A 161 9.62 -14.22 -33.44
N ARG A 162 10.06 -15.38 -32.91
CA ARG A 162 9.31 -16.22 -31.98
C ARG A 162 9.16 -15.62 -30.59
N ASN A 163 10.12 -14.80 -30.15
CA ASN A 163 10.14 -14.24 -28.80
C ASN A 163 9.65 -12.78 -28.76
N ARG A 164 9.22 -12.23 -29.89
CA ARG A 164 8.68 -10.87 -29.98
C ARG A 164 7.28 -10.73 -29.41
N ALA A 165 6.53 -11.83 -29.34
CA ALA A 165 5.21 -11.85 -28.72
C ALA A 165 5.19 -12.89 -27.60
N VAL A 166 4.90 -12.44 -26.39
CA VAL A 166 4.76 -13.30 -25.22
C VAL A 166 3.38 -13.11 -24.62
N THR A 167 2.68 -14.22 -24.47
CA THR A 167 1.43 -14.24 -23.69
C THR A 167 1.75 -14.89 -22.34
N SER A 168 1.57 -14.13 -21.27
CA SER A 168 1.69 -14.68 -19.91
C SER A 168 0.33 -14.63 -19.23
N PHE A 169 0.03 -15.69 -18.50
CA PHE A 169 -1.09 -15.72 -17.58
C PHE A 169 -0.58 -15.25 -16.23
N ASP A 170 -1.18 -14.19 -15.72
CA ASP A 170 -0.85 -13.59 -14.43
C ASP A 170 -1.93 -14.03 -13.43
N PHE A 171 -1.50 -14.70 -12.38
CA PHE A 171 -2.37 -15.15 -11.31
C PHE A 171 -1.75 -14.76 -9.99
N ASP A 172 -2.34 -13.77 -9.34
CA ASP A 172 -1.97 -13.36 -7.99
C ASP A 172 -3.12 -13.68 -7.03
N GLN A 173 -2.76 -14.23 -5.89
CA GLN A 173 -3.72 -14.67 -4.89
C GLN A 173 -3.31 -14.12 -3.53
N ARG A 174 -4.22 -13.34 -2.93
CA ARG A 174 -4.09 -12.84 -1.57
C ARG A 174 -5.21 -13.40 -0.72
N ILE A 175 -4.82 -14.20 0.27
CA ILE A 175 -5.77 -14.80 1.20
C ILE A 175 -5.39 -14.33 2.60
N SER A 176 -6.33 -13.66 3.28
CA SER A 176 -6.24 -13.38 4.70
C SER A 176 -7.50 -13.92 5.34
N MET A 177 -7.39 -15.07 5.99
CA MET A 177 -8.54 -15.81 6.51
C MET A 177 -8.28 -16.32 7.92
N SER A 178 -9.24 -16.11 8.79
CA SER A 178 -9.32 -16.70 10.12
C SER A 178 -10.51 -17.65 10.19
N LEU A 179 -10.26 -18.85 10.62
CA LEU A 179 -11.26 -19.90 10.77
C LEU A 179 -11.37 -20.23 12.26
N MET A 180 -12.50 -19.95 12.86
CA MET A 180 -12.76 -20.25 14.26
C MET A 180 -14.06 -21.01 14.39
N GLY A 181 -14.07 -22.04 15.24
CA GLY A 181 -15.29 -22.73 15.52
C GLY A 181 -15.13 -24.04 16.24
N LYS A 182 -16.25 -24.80 16.29
CA LYS A 182 -16.31 -26.11 16.92
C LYS A 182 -16.97 -27.11 15.99
N VAL A 183 -16.43 -28.33 15.99
CA VAL A 183 -17.03 -29.49 15.36
C VAL A 183 -17.51 -30.41 16.49
N GLY A 184 -18.81 -30.52 16.62
CA GLY A 184 -19.41 -31.11 17.81
C GLY A 184 -19.15 -30.26 19.05
N THR A 185 -19.08 -30.89 20.22
CA THR A 185 -18.73 -30.26 21.50
C THR A 185 -17.26 -30.45 21.87
N ARG A 186 -16.55 -31.38 21.23
CA ARG A 186 -15.23 -31.86 21.63
C ARG A 186 -14.07 -31.37 20.80
N LEU A 187 -14.30 -30.98 19.51
CA LEU A 187 -13.24 -30.50 18.64
C LEU A 187 -13.35 -29.00 18.41
N SER A 188 -12.35 -28.25 18.84
CA SER A 188 -12.20 -26.84 18.49
C SER A 188 -11.22 -26.65 17.35
N VAL A 189 -11.58 -25.76 16.42
CA VAL A 189 -10.79 -25.40 15.23
C VAL A 189 -10.40 -23.95 15.36
N ASN A 190 -9.11 -23.68 15.28
CA ASN A 190 -8.57 -22.31 15.24
C ASN A 190 -7.45 -22.29 14.19
N ALA A 191 -7.70 -21.60 13.08
CA ALA A 191 -6.73 -21.48 12.01
C ALA A 191 -6.71 -20.07 11.46
N ASN A 192 -5.52 -19.50 11.39
CA ASN A 192 -5.25 -18.23 10.72
C ASN A 192 -4.34 -18.52 9.55
N TYR A 193 -4.70 -18.02 8.38
CA TYR A 193 -3.92 -18.15 7.17
C TYR A 193 -3.84 -16.81 6.45
N ASP A 194 -2.61 -16.32 6.22
CA ASP A 194 -2.35 -15.08 5.50
C ASP A 194 -1.19 -15.32 4.52
N THR A 195 -1.46 -15.16 3.22
CA THR A 195 -0.44 -15.32 2.17
C THR A 195 0.59 -14.18 2.16
N GLN A 196 0.27 -13.04 2.76
CA GLN A 196 1.19 -11.89 2.87
C GLN A 196 1.97 -11.88 4.19
N SER A 197 1.74 -12.87 5.06
CA SER A 197 2.48 -12.96 6.31
C SER A 197 3.98 -13.11 6.02
N THR A 198 4.77 -12.25 6.62
CA THR A 198 6.23 -12.25 6.50
C THR A 198 6.86 -13.50 7.12
N PHE A 199 6.13 -14.16 7.99
CA PHE A 199 6.62 -15.31 8.77
C PHE A 199 5.63 -16.46 8.76
N ALA A 200 6.14 -17.66 8.55
CA ALA A 200 5.34 -18.89 8.51
C ALA A 200 4.58 -19.19 9.81
N PHE A 201 5.06 -18.69 10.95
CA PHE A 201 4.40 -18.89 12.25
C PHE A 201 3.13 -18.03 12.46
N GLN A 202 2.92 -16.99 11.65
CA GLN A 202 1.67 -16.22 11.66
C GLN A 202 0.52 -17.02 11.09
N ASN A 203 0.82 -18.03 10.26
CA ASN A 203 -0.12 -19.01 9.73
C ASN A 203 -0.34 -20.12 10.75
N LEU A 204 -1.19 -19.84 11.74
CA LEU A 204 -1.49 -20.76 12.83
C LEU A 204 -2.60 -21.73 12.41
N ILE A 205 -2.33 -23.03 12.49
CA ILE A 205 -3.36 -24.07 12.36
C ILE A 205 -3.35 -24.87 13.66
N LYS A 206 -4.42 -24.81 14.41
CA LYS A 206 -4.57 -25.55 15.65
C LYS A 206 -5.94 -26.25 15.70
N LEU A 207 -5.91 -27.55 15.77
CA LEU A 207 -7.05 -28.39 16.04
C LEU A 207 -6.89 -28.96 17.45
N GLU A 208 -7.85 -28.74 18.31
CA GLU A 208 -7.82 -29.17 19.71
C GLU A 208 -9.03 -30.06 19.99
N TYR A 209 -8.77 -31.34 20.25
CA TYR A 209 -9.78 -32.32 20.62
C TYR A 209 -9.71 -32.57 22.13
N THR A 210 -10.81 -32.30 22.82
CA THR A 210 -10.95 -32.46 24.27
C THR A 210 -12.13 -33.40 24.51
N PRO A 211 -11.90 -34.68 24.79
CA PRO A 211 -12.94 -35.65 25.11
C PRO A 211 -13.51 -35.41 26.52
N SER A 212 -14.24 -36.38 27.04
CA SER A 212 -14.82 -36.32 28.40
C SER A 212 -13.74 -36.42 29.48
N GLU A 213 -13.99 -35.86 30.66
CA GLU A 213 -13.04 -35.89 31.80
C GLU A 213 -12.68 -37.31 32.28
N ASP A 214 -13.56 -38.28 32.05
CA ASP A 214 -13.38 -39.70 32.42
C ASP A 214 -12.59 -40.53 31.39
N ASP A 215 -12.26 -39.93 30.24
CA ASP A 215 -11.52 -40.62 29.19
C ASP A 215 -10.02 -40.66 29.50
N ILE A 216 -9.35 -41.75 29.09
CA ILE A 216 -7.89 -41.91 29.19
C ILE A 216 -7.20 -40.80 28.36
N ILE A 217 -7.76 -40.47 27.22
CA ILE A 217 -7.29 -39.39 26.37
C ILE A 217 -7.84 -38.09 26.91
N GLN A 218 -6.99 -37.24 27.45
CA GLN A 218 -7.39 -35.94 28.01
C GLN A 218 -7.38 -34.86 26.93
N LYS A 219 -6.45 -34.92 25.99
CA LYS A 219 -6.29 -33.88 24.97
C LYS A 219 -5.50 -34.40 23.78
N ILE A 220 -5.93 -34.03 22.59
CA ILE A 220 -5.16 -34.16 21.35
C ILE A 220 -5.10 -32.80 20.69
N GLU A 221 -3.91 -32.28 20.44
CA GLU A 221 -3.67 -31.05 19.68
C GLU A 221 -2.96 -31.43 18.37
N VAL A 222 -3.42 -30.87 17.25
CA VAL A 222 -2.83 -31.10 15.93
C VAL A 222 -2.57 -29.75 15.28
N GLY A 223 -1.39 -29.60 14.70
CA GLY A 223 -0.94 -28.36 14.06
C GLY A 223 0.16 -27.66 14.87
N ASN A 224 0.01 -26.39 15.15
CA ASN A 224 0.98 -25.67 15.98
C ASN A 224 0.78 -26.02 17.45
N VAL A 225 1.72 -26.75 18.01
CA VAL A 225 1.71 -27.25 19.38
C VAL A 225 2.93 -26.74 20.15
N SER A 226 2.78 -26.59 21.46
CA SER A 226 3.88 -26.18 22.35
C SER A 226 4.12 -27.18 23.46
N MET A 227 5.38 -27.36 23.85
CA MET A 227 5.78 -28.19 24.98
C MET A 227 6.77 -27.43 25.87
N PRO A 228 6.28 -26.52 26.73
CA PRO A 228 7.12 -25.89 27.71
C PRO A 228 7.58 -26.94 28.74
N LEU A 229 8.89 -27.04 28.95
CA LEU A 229 9.48 -27.92 29.95
C LEU A 229 10.11 -27.07 31.05
N ASN A 230 9.74 -27.31 32.32
CA ASN A 230 10.34 -26.71 33.47
C ASN A 230 11.61 -27.48 33.87
N SER A 231 12.63 -27.45 33.01
CA SER A 231 13.92 -28.10 33.25
C SER A 231 15.07 -27.17 32.97
N SER A 232 16.09 -27.18 33.83
CA SER A 232 17.33 -26.42 33.60
C SER A 232 18.24 -27.07 32.55
N LEU A 233 18.04 -28.36 32.26
CA LEU A 233 18.89 -29.15 31.36
C LEU A 233 18.31 -29.30 29.97
N ILE A 234 17.00 -29.29 29.84
CA ILE A 234 16.33 -29.46 28.56
C ILE A 234 15.33 -28.32 28.39
N ARG A 235 15.49 -27.54 27.33
CA ARG A 235 14.51 -26.50 26.97
C ARG A 235 13.39 -27.11 26.15
N GLY A 236 12.15 -26.82 26.55
CA GLY A 236 10.99 -27.20 25.75
C GLY A 236 10.85 -26.32 24.52
N ALA A 237 10.49 -26.90 23.41
CA ALA A 237 10.18 -26.16 22.19
C ALA A 237 8.82 -25.46 22.34
N GLN A 238 8.75 -24.20 21.94
CA GLN A 238 7.55 -23.38 22.08
C GLN A 238 6.68 -23.39 20.83
N SER A 239 7.24 -23.66 19.66
CA SER A 239 6.50 -23.74 18.42
C SER A 239 6.95 -24.95 17.62
N LEU A 240 6.10 -25.98 17.61
CA LEU A 240 6.27 -27.22 16.87
C LEU A 240 5.06 -27.43 15.98
N PHE A 241 5.27 -27.95 14.77
CA PHE A 241 4.16 -28.38 13.93
C PHE A 241 4.03 -29.91 13.99
N GLY A 242 2.94 -30.39 14.57
CA GLY A 242 2.79 -31.84 14.78
C GLY A 242 1.53 -32.23 15.54
N VAL A 243 1.64 -33.33 16.26
CA VAL A 243 0.56 -33.90 17.07
C VAL A 243 1.05 -34.04 18.52
N LYS A 244 0.32 -33.42 19.43
CA LYS A 244 0.52 -33.55 20.89
C LYS A 244 -0.66 -34.32 21.48
N THR A 245 -0.34 -35.35 22.23
CA THR A 245 -1.35 -36.18 22.90
C THR A 245 -1.09 -36.18 24.40
N GLN A 246 -2.11 -35.95 25.17
CA GLN A 246 -2.08 -36.03 26.64
C GLN A 246 -3.01 -37.16 27.12
N LEU A 247 -2.42 -38.12 27.80
CA LEU A 247 -3.11 -39.27 28.35
C LEU A 247 -3.05 -39.24 29.87
N GLN A 248 -4.11 -39.66 30.54
CA GLN A 248 -4.17 -39.73 32.00
C GLN A 248 -4.53 -41.17 32.45
N PHE A 249 -3.69 -41.71 33.29
CA PHE A 249 -3.88 -43.02 33.92
C PHE A 249 -3.93 -42.82 35.44
N GLY A 250 -5.12 -42.67 35.97
CA GLY A 250 -5.31 -42.32 37.39
C GLY A 250 -4.70 -40.97 37.71
N LYS A 251 -3.62 -40.96 38.57
CA LYS A 251 -2.91 -39.73 38.96
C LYS A 251 -1.71 -39.39 38.06
N THR A 252 -1.40 -40.25 37.08
CA THR A 252 -0.26 -40.11 36.19
C THR A 252 -0.68 -39.56 34.87
N THR A 253 -0.08 -38.43 34.47
CA THR A 253 -0.30 -37.83 33.15
C THR A 253 0.91 -38.08 32.25
N PHE A 254 0.68 -38.61 31.05
CA PHE A 254 1.68 -38.81 30.02
C PHE A 254 1.41 -37.85 28.86
N THR A 255 2.42 -37.06 28.50
CA THR A 255 2.33 -36.16 27.36
C THR A 255 3.37 -36.55 26.32
N GLY A 256 2.91 -36.89 25.10
CA GLY A 256 3.76 -37.23 23.96
C GLY A 256 3.56 -36.22 22.83
N ILE A 257 4.66 -35.84 22.17
CA ILE A 257 4.63 -34.98 20.97
C ILE A 257 5.39 -35.68 19.85
N PHE A 258 4.73 -35.73 18.67
CA PHE A 258 5.33 -36.10 17.41
C PHE A 258 5.31 -34.90 16.49
N SER A 259 6.47 -34.30 16.24
CA SER A 259 6.53 -33.04 15.49
C SER A 259 7.69 -33.01 14.52
N GLU A 260 7.49 -32.25 13.43
CA GLU A 260 8.55 -31.80 12.53
C GLU A 260 8.93 -30.36 12.93
N GLN A 261 10.20 -30.14 13.24
CA GLN A 261 10.70 -28.80 13.51
C GLN A 261 11.09 -28.15 12.19
N LYS A 262 10.35 -27.14 11.77
CA LYS A 262 10.71 -26.25 10.65
C LYS A 262 11.35 -25.00 11.25
N SER A 263 12.57 -25.09 11.74
CA SER A 263 13.30 -23.91 12.21
C SER A 263 14.11 -23.31 11.07
N GLN A 264 13.97 -22.00 10.85
CA GLN A 264 14.93 -21.19 10.13
C GLN A 264 15.71 -20.37 11.14
N THR A 265 16.99 -20.65 11.27
CA THR A 265 17.87 -19.83 12.10
C THR A 265 18.32 -18.62 11.30
N ARG A 266 17.98 -17.43 11.77
CA ARG A 266 18.55 -16.18 11.26
C ARG A 266 19.52 -15.66 12.29
N SER A 267 20.78 -15.41 11.89
CA SER A 267 21.76 -14.75 12.74
C SER A 267 22.01 -13.32 12.24
N LEU A 268 22.06 -12.40 13.17
CA LEU A 268 22.42 -11.00 12.96
C LEU A 268 23.66 -10.69 13.78
N VAL A 269 24.62 -10.04 13.19
CA VAL A 269 25.83 -9.61 13.89
C VAL A 269 25.69 -8.14 14.25
N ALA A 270 25.86 -7.83 15.53
CA ALA A 270 25.89 -6.47 16.05
C ALA A 270 27.31 -6.15 16.57
N GLU A 271 27.79 -4.95 16.34
CA GLU A 271 29.07 -4.46 16.86
C GLU A 271 28.83 -3.18 17.66
N GLY A 272 29.37 -3.08 18.85
CA GLY A 272 29.22 -1.90 19.73
C GLY A 272 27.76 -1.50 19.98
N GLY A 273 26.89 -2.47 20.26
CA GLY A 273 25.48 -2.26 20.57
C GLY A 273 24.54 -1.96 19.40
N GLY A 274 25.01 -1.91 18.13
CA GLY A 274 24.19 -1.73 16.94
C GLY A 274 24.38 -2.87 15.93
N THR A 275 23.33 -3.17 15.16
CA THR A 275 23.38 -4.18 14.08
C THR A 275 23.85 -3.56 12.77
N VAL A 276 24.83 -4.18 12.13
CA VAL A 276 25.19 -3.84 10.75
C VAL A 276 24.16 -4.44 9.81
N GLN A 277 23.45 -3.58 9.10
CA GLN A 277 22.44 -3.94 8.10
C GLN A 277 22.97 -3.64 6.70
N ASN A 278 22.88 -4.61 5.81
CA ASN A 278 23.12 -4.39 4.40
C ASN A 278 21.80 -4.05 3.70
N TYR A 279 21.85 -3.16 2.73
CA TYR A 279 20.69 -2.82 1.92
C TYR A 279 21.04 -2.73 0.45
N GLU A 280 20.05 -3.01 -0.38
CA GLU A 280 20.09 -2.86 -1.84
C GLU A 280 18.78 -2.24 -2.31
N LEU A 281 18.88 -1.23 -3.17
CA LEU A 281 17.77 -0.53 -3.77
C LEU A 281 18.03 -0.35 -5.26
N PHE A 282 17.09 -0.66 -6.10
CA PHE A 282 17.15 -0.34 -7.51
C PHE A 282 16.71 1.11 -7.77
N ALA A 283 17.01 1.62 -8.94
CA ALA A 283 16.60 2.98 -9.34
C ALA A 283 15.10 3.22 -9.22
N LEU A 284 14.28 2.19 -9.44
CA LEU A 284 12.82 2.27 -9.31
C LEU A 284 12.31 2.23 -7.86
N ASP A 285 13.15 1.91 -6.87
CA ASP A 285 12.75 1.83 -5.47
C ASP A 285 12.75 3.21 -4.77
N TYR A 286 12.54 4.27 -5.54
CA TYR A 286 12.40 5.61 -4.98
C TYR A 286 11.15 5.73 -4.09
N ASP A 287 11.22 6.59 -3.09
CA ASP A 287 10.15 6.81 -2.10
C ASP A 287 9.01 7.65 -2.73
N ASN A 288 8.11 6.98 -3.47
CA ASN A 288 7.05 7.63 -4.23
C ASN A 288 5.92 8.19 -3.35
N ASP A 289 5.17 9.17 -3.90
CA ASP A 289 3.99 9.82 -3.27
C ASP A 289 4.25 10.39 -1.87
N ARG A 290 5.48 10.80 -1.60
CA ARG A 290 5.88 11.34 -0.29
C ARG A 290 6.63 12.66 -0.36
N HIS A 291 7.39 12.89 -1.43
CA HIS A 291 8.23 14.07 -1.60
C HIS A 291 7.78 14.89 -2.80
N PHE A 292 7.57 16.19 -2.60
CA PHE A 292 7.02 17.05 -3.65
C PHE A 292 7.70 18.41 -3.67
N PHE A 293 8.08 18.87 -4.87
CA PHE A 293 8.44 20.27 -5.08
C PHE A 293 7.21 21.18 -4.93
N LEU A 294 7.39 22.35 -4.37
CA LEU A 294 6.29 23.32 -4.19
C LEU A 294 5.85 23.96 -5.50
N SER A 295 6.75 24.06 -6.48
CA SER A 295 6.43 24.52 -7.83
C SER A 295 7.46 24.03 -8.85
N GLN A 296 7.15 24.20 -10.14
CA GLN A 296 8.09 23.89 -11.23
C GLN A 296 9.35 24.74 -11.17
N TYR A 297 9.27 25.97 -10.62
CA TYR A 297 10.43 26.81 -10.38
C TYR A 297 11.46 26.09 -9.49
N PHE A 298 11.06 25.58 -8.34
CA PHE A 298 11.98 24.87 -7.44
C PHE A 298 12.53 23.61 -8.07
N ARG A 299 11.71 22.87 -8.80
CA ARG A 299 12.16 21.68 -9.55
C ARG A 299 13.24 22.06 -10.60
N SER A 300 13.03 23.11 -11.36
CA SER A 300 13.96 23.51 -12.41
C SER A 300 15.30 24.04 -11.87
N ARG A 301 15.28 24.62 -10.67
CA ARG A 301 16.46 25.19 -10.00
C ARG A 301 17.21 24.18 -9.12
N TYR A 302 16.62 23.05 -8.80
CA TYR A 302 17.15 22.07 -7.85
C TYR A 302 18.57 21.64 -8.16
N ASP A 303 18.85 21.21 -9.38
CA ASP A 303 20.16 20.71 -9.81
C ASP A 303 21.21 21.81 -9.69
N LYS A 304 20.88 23.01 -10.16
CA LYS A 304 21.79 24.15 -10.11
C LYS A 304 22.05 24.63 -8.68
N ALA A 305 21.01 24.61 -7.83
CA ALA A 305 21.15 25.00 -6.44
C ALA A 305 22.08 24.08 -5.65
N LEU A 306 22.18 22.79 -6.04
CA LEU A 306 23.00 21.78 -5.39
C LEU A 306 24.28 21.44 -6.16
N GLU A 307 24.53 22.06 -7.30
CA GLU A 307 25.74 21.80 -8.09
C GLU A 307 27.03 22.00 -7.29
N GLY A 308 27.03 23.02 -6.40
CA GLY A 308 28.16 23.41 -5.58
C GLY A 308 28.01 23.09 -4.09
N TYR A 309 27.24 22.07 -3.71
CA TYR A 309 27.10 21.75 -2.27
C TYR A 309 28.47 21.54 -1.59
N PRO A 310 28.64 21.86 -0.32
CA PRO A 310 27.62 22.07 0.72
C PRO A 310 26.91 23.43 0.67
N PHE A 311 27.32 24.34 -0.23
CA PHE A 311 26.66 25.62 -0.40
C PHE A 311 25.44 25.49 -1.30
N ILE A 312 24.27 25.89 -0.79
CA ILE A 312 23.02 25.88 -1.57
C ILE A 312 22.87 27.25 -2.23
N ASP A 313 22.94 27.32 -3.56
CA ASP A 313 22.71 28.53 -4.34
C ASP A 313 21.20 28.77 -4.53
N SER A 314 20.56 29.38 -3.55
CA SER A 314 19.16 29.78 -3.63
C SER A 314 18.95 31.19 -3.12
N ARG A 315 18.30 32.00 -3.94
CA ARG A 315 17.85 33.38 -3.55
C ARG A 315 16.47 33.36 -2.93
N VAL A 316 15.72 32.27 -3.08
CA VAL A 316 14.36 32.11 -2.55
C VAL A 316 14.42 31.37 -1.24
N GLN A 317 13.71 31.89 -0.25
CA GLN A 317 13.59 31.24 1.06
C GLN A 317 12.10 31.13 1.45
N ILE A 318 11.66 29.91 1.70
CA ILE A 318 10.33 29.65 2.25
C ILE A 318 10.31 30.03 3.71
N THR A 319 9.37 30.92 4.08
CA THR A 319 9.24 31.42 5.45
C THR A 319 8.07 30.84 6.20
N ARG A 320 6.99 30.48 5.49
CA ARG A 320 5.79 29.89 6.07
C ARG A 320 5.19 28.88 5.09
N ILE A 321 4.64 27.79 5.62
CA ILE A 321 3.96 26.78 4.83
C ILE A 321 2.81 26.13 5.62
N GLU A 322 1.71 25.85 4.95
CA GLU A 322 0.62 25.00 5.40
C GLU A 322 0.36 23.90 4.38
N VAL A 323 0.20 22.68 4.88
CA VAL A 323 -0.01 21.51 4.04
C VAL A 323 -1.35 20.87 4.36
N TRP A 324 -2.13 20.58 3.34
CA TRP A 324 -3.49 20.09 3.44
C TRP A 324 -3.67 18.84 2.58
N VAL A 325 -4.41 17.87 3.11
CA VAL A 325 -4.68 16.59 2.42
C VAL A 325 -6.15 16.23 2.51
N THR A 326 -6.58 15.34 1.63
CA THR A 326 -7.92 14.74 1.67
C THR A 326 -8.18 14.11 3.03
N ASN A 327 -9.35 14.38 3.60
CA ASN A 327 -9.78 13.79 4.87
C ASN A 327 -10.47 12.43 4.63
N LYS A 328 -9.71 11.35 4.77
CA LYS A 328 -10.23 9.98 4.57
C LYS A 328 -11.16 9.48 5.66
N GLN A 329 -11.00 10.00 6.87
CA GLN A 329 -11.75 9.47 8.01
C GLN A 329 -13.15 10.03 8.12
N ASN A 330 -13.47 11.05 7.31
CA ASN A 330 -14.76 11.76 7.32
C ASN A 330 -15.23 12.16 8.74
N ARG A 331 -14.27 12.26 9.68
CA ARG A 331 -14.53 12.65 11.06
C ARG A 331 -14.42 14.16 11.15
N VAL A 332 -15.55 14.79 11.28
CA VAL A 332 -15.63 16.21 11.63
C VAL A 332 -15.53 16.30 13.15
N ASN A 333 -14.34 16.55 13.68
CA ASN A 333 -14.18 16.89 15.09
C ASN A 333 -14.54 18.36 15.25
N ALA A 334 -15.66 18.65 15.86
CA ALA A 334 -16.16 20.00 16.08
C ALA A 334 -15.19 20.92 16.88
N THR A 335 -14.17 20.35 17.51
CA THR A 335 -13.17 21.06 18.33
C THR A 335 -11.83 21.30 17.62
N SER A 336 -11.62 20.78 16.40
CA SER A 336 -10.35 20.99 15.68
C SER A 336 -10.52 21.99 14.54
N ASN A 337 -9.88 23.15 14.65
CA ASN A 337 -9.75 24.17 13.59
C ASN A 337 -8.90 23.70 12.38
N ASN A 338 -8.67 22.39 12.26
CA ASN A 338 -7.80 21.78 11.25
C ASN A 338 -8.54 21.27 10.02
N LEU A 339 -9.84 21.57 9.90
CA LEU A 339 -10.66 21.16 8.77
C LEU A 339 -11.18 22.37 8.02
N ARG A 340 -10.93 22.46 6.73
CA ARG A 340 -11.43 23.50 5.83
C ARG A 340 -11.81 22.92 4.47
N ASN A 341 -12.75 23.55 3.82
CA ASN A 341 -13.00 23.31 2.41
C ASN A 341 -11.89 23.96 1.59
N ILE A 342 -11.41 23.27 0.56
CA ILE A 342 -10.27 23.73 -0.24
C ILE A 342 -10.58 23.54 -1.71
N ILE A 343 -10.21 24.54 -2.51
CA ILE A 343 -10.07 24.45 -3.95
C ILE A 343 -8.58 24.47 -4.25
N ALA A 344 -8.05 23.32 -4.66
CA ALA A 344 -6.65 23.16 -5.00
C ALA A 344 -6.46 23.38 -6.50
N ILE A 345 -5.61 24.31 -6.90
CA ILE A 345 -5.40 24.73 -8.28
C ILE A 345 -4.00 24.36 -8.74
N GLN A 346 -3.88 23.73 -9.91
CA GLN A 346 -2.59 23.29 -10.43
C GLN A 346 -1.66 24.44 -10.81
N ASP A 347 -2.17 25.45 -11.51
CA ASP A 347 -1.38 26.56 -12.04
C ASP A 347 -1.06 27.65 -11.00
N LEU A 348 -1.65 27.58 -9.82
CA LEU A 348 -1.41 28.59 -8.80
C LEU A 348 0.07 28.65 -8.41
N GLY A 349 0.65 29.83 -8.45
CA GLY A 349 2.06 30.04 -8.12
C GLY A 349 3.06 29.55 -9.16
N GLU A 350 2.62 29.17 -10.36
CA GLU A 350 3.50 28.77 -11.45
C GLU A 350 3.79 29.96 -12.38
N ALA A 351 5.08 30.26 -12.56
CA ALA A 351 5.50 31.35 -13.44
C ALA A 351 5.38 30.98 -14.92
N GLN A 352 5.67 29.71 -15.26
CA GLN A 352 5.62 29.24 -16.64
C GLN A 352 5.46 27.71 -16.69
N LEU A 353 4.44 27.26 -17.39
CA LEU A 353 4.23 25.82 -17.67
C LEU A 353 4.62 25.43 -19.11
N THR A 354 4.62 26.38 -20.04
CA THR A 354 5.06 26.15 -21.42
C THR A 354 6.55 25.80 -21.47
N GLY A 355 6.88 24.79 -22.26
CA GLY A 355 8.27 24.32 -22.40
C GLY A 355 8.75 23.34 -21.33
N LEU A 356 7.98 23.06 -20.30
CA LEU A 356 8.24 21.99 -19.34
C LEU A 356 7.90 20.62 -19.91
N ALA A 357 7.01 20.59 -20.90
CA ALA A 357 6.60 19.38 -21.55
C ALA A 357 7.67 18.86 -22.49
N ASP A 358 7.81 17.59 -22.52
CA ASP A 358 8.35 16.87 -23.66
C ASP A 358 7.17 16.34 -24.52
N ASN A 359 7.44 15.52 -25.51
CA ASN A 359 6.39 15.01 -26.40
C ASN A 359 5.36 14.10 -25.70
N GLU A 360 5.62 13.70 -24.48
CA GLU A 360 4.77 12.81 -23.70
C GLU A 360 3.94 13.52 -22.63
N VAL A 361 4.23 14.78 -22.36
CA VAL A 361 3.55 15.55 -21.30
C VAL A 361 2.61 16.56 -21.92
N VAL A 362 1.35 16.52 -21.51
CA VAL A 362 0.38 17.57 -21.87
C VAL A 362 0.74 18.84 -21.13
N VAL A 363 0.99 19.92 -21.89
CA VAL A 363 1.21 21.26 -21.34
C VAL A 363 -0.11 21.98 -21.32
N LEU A 364 -0.42 22.60 -20.18
CA LEU A 364 -1.52 23.54 -20.08
C LEU A 364 -1.14 24.78 -20.89
N ASN A 365 -1.98 25.14 -21.86
CA ASN A 365 -1.74 26.32 -22.65
C ASN A 365 -2.05 27.56 -21.80
N PRO A 366 -1.15 28.56 -21.68
CA PRO A 366 -1.38 29.77 -20.92
C PRO A 366 -2.63 30.53 -21.35
N SER A 367 -3.01 30.45 -22.63
CA SER A 367 -4.24 31.08 -23.15
C SER A 367 -5.51 30.28 -22.83
N THR A 368 -5.39 29.02 -22.48
CA THR A 368 -6.50 28.12 -22.10
C THR A 368 -6.38 27.60 -20.66
N GLY A 369 -5.25 27.86 -19.99
CA GLY A 369 -5.04 27.58 -18.59
C GLY A 369 -5.84 28.51 -17.67
N ILE A 370 -5.79 28.24 -16.36
CA ILE A 370 -6.52 29.01 -15.34
C ILE A 370 -5.90 30.39 -15.17
N PHE A 371 -4.58 30.47 -15.21
CA PHE A 371 -3.81 31.68 -14.99
C PHE A 371 -2.85 31.95 -16.15
N ASN A 372 -2.57 33.22 -16.44
CA ASN A 372 -1.50 33.61 -17.34
C ASN A 372 -0.14 33.29 -16.73
N ASN A 373 0.77 32.75 -17.54
CA ASN A 373 2.12 32.45 -17.14
C ASN A 373 3.07 33.54 -17.60
N PRO A 374 3.33 34.58 -16.79
CA PRO A 374 3.96 35.76 -17.31
C PRO A 374 5.45 35.60 -17.47
N ALA A 375 6.13 34.92 -16.56
CA ALA A 375 7.58 35.06 -16.53
C ALA A 375 8.31 33.84 -15.98
N ASN A 376 9.61 33.97 -15.85
CA ASN A 376 10.55 32.89 -15.55
C ASN A 376 10.94 32.80 -14.08
N SER A 377 10.34 33.60 -13.23
CA SER A 377 10.71 33.74 -11.83
C SER A 377 9.47 33.74 -10.93
N PRO A 378 9.54 33.21 -9.70
CA PRO A 378 8.46 33.35 -8.73
C PRO A 378 8.13 34.81 -8.42
N SER A 379 9.12 35.73 -8.50
CA SER A 379 8.92 37.15 -8.26
C SER A 379 8.05 37.83 -9.31
N ASP A 380 8.03 37.30 -10.54
CA ASP A 380 7.23 37.82 -11.64
C ASP A 380 5.89 37.08 -11.78
N ASN A 381 5.52 36.32 -10.77
CA ASN A 381 4.35 35.48 -10.80
C ASN A 381 3.09 36.29 -10.56
N THR A 382 2.28 36.48 -11.59
CA THR A 382 0.95 37.10 -11.50
C THR A 382 -0.18 36.08 -11.36
N ASN A 383 0.14 34.80 -11.22
CA ASN A 383 -0.84 33.73 -11.04
C ASN A 383 -1.46 33.69 -9.63
N ASN A 384 -1.18 34.67 -8.82
CA ASN A 384 -1.70 34.80 -7.47
C ASN A 384 -3.02 35.62 -7.44
N ASP A 385 -3.91 35.37 -8.42
CA ASP A 385 -5.25 35.97 -8.45
C ASP A 385 -6.21 35.38 -7.42
N TYR A 386 -5.67 34.72 -6.41
CA TYR A 386 -6.43 34.30 -5.25
C TYR A 386 -6.69 35.39 -4.23
N ASP A 387 -6.24 36.63 -4.51
CA ASP A 387 -6.47 37.79 -3.66
C ASP A 387 -7.95 37.93 -3.32
N PRO A 388 -8.31 37.90 -2.04
CA PRO A 388 -9.71 37.95 -1.60
C PRO A 388 -10.49 39.16 -2.15
N GLU A 389 -9.82 40.31 -2.30
CA GLU A 389 -10.44 41.51 -2.82
C GLU A 389 -10.77 41.39 -4.32
N GLN A 390 -9.87 40.83 -5.12
CA GLN A 390 -10.09 40.59 -6.54
C GLN A 390 -11.15 39.50 -6.76
N ILE A 391 -11.14 38.46 -5.96
CA ILE A 391 -12.14 37.37 -6.02
C ILE A 391 -13.51 37.94 -5.64
N ALA A 392 -13.61 38.74 -4.61
CA ALA A 392 -14.85 39.39 -4.20
C ALA A 392 -15.40 40.35 -5.27
N ALA A 393 -14.53 41.04 -5.99
CA ALA A 393 -14.88 41.89 -7.12
C ALA A 393 -15.29 41.13 -8.37
N GLY A 394 -14.86 39.83 -8.52
CA GLY A 394 -15.13 38.98 -9.69
C GLY A 394 -14.48 39.47 -10.98
N THR A 395 -13.47 40.33 -10.88
CA THR A 395 -12.80 40.96 -12.04
C THR A 395 -11.60 40.17 -12.57
N GLY A 396 -11.09 39.21 -11.79
CA GLY A 396 -9.95 38.37 -12.17
C GLY A 396 -10.36 37.08 -12.85
N LEU A 397 -9.49 36.07 -12.82
CA LEU A 397 -9.76 34.73 -13.32
C LEU A 397 -10.69 33.93 -12.41
N LEU A 398 -10.85 34.35 -11.17
CA LEU A 398 -11.76 33.76 -10.19
C LEU A 398 -12.86 34.74 -9.82
N ASN A 399 -14.00 34.21 -9.44
CA ASN A 399 -15.16 34.97 -8.98
C ASN A 399 -15.69 34.41 -7.63
N PRO A 400 -16.61 35.11 -6.93
CA PRO A 400 -17.06 34.73 -5.60
C PRO A 400 -17.63 33.30 -5.48
N ASN A 401 -18.14 32.69 -6.57
CA ASN A 401 -18.66 31.32 -6.55
C ASN A 401 -17.58 30.26 -6.22
N ILE A 402 -16.29 30.61 -6.32
CA ILE A 402 -15.18 29.72 -5.94
C ILE A 402 -15.17 29.42 -4.45
N ARG A 403 -15.78 30.30 -3.64
CA ARG A 403 -15.76 30.17 -2.17
C ARG A 403 -16.66 29.06 -1.63
N GLU A 404 -17.61 28.60 -2.41
CA GLU A 404 -18.49 27.50 -2.01
C GLU A 404 -18.22 26.27 -2.89
N ILE A 405 -18.03 25.11 -2.26
CA ILE A 405 -17.69 23.86 -2.96
C ILE A 405 -18.75 23.52 -4.04
N ALA A 406 -20.02 23.70 -3.72
CA ALA A 406 -21.12 23.35 -4.63
C ALA A 406 -21.10 24.19 -5.92
N THR A 407 -20.76 25.48 -5.84
CA THR A 407 -20.75 26.43 -6.94
C THR A 407 -19.36 26.67 -7.53
N SER A 408 -18.32 26.08 -6.95
CA SER A 408 -16.92 26.36 -7.31
C SER A 408 -16.55 26.06 -8.76
N SER A 409 -17.26 25.15 -9.45
CA SER A 409 -17.06 24.91 -10.88
C SER A 409 -17.39 26.15 -11.75
N SER A 410 -18.33 26.98 -11.30
CA SER A 410 -18.65 28.27 -11.93
C SER A 410 -17.81 29.44 -11.38
N GLY A 411 -16.92 29.15 -10.43
CA GLY A 411 -16.03 30.13 -9.81
C GLY A 411 -14.82 30.51 -10.66
N PHE A 412 -14.65 29.88 -11.82
CA PHE A 412 -13.60 30.20 -12.79
C PHE A 412 -14.18 30.96 -13.98
N ASN A 413 -13.58 32.09 -14.32
CA ASN A 413 -13.97 32.88 -15.48
C ASN A 413 -13.37 32.34 -16.79
N THR A 414 -12.88 31.12 -16.79
CA THR A 414 -12.37 30.35 -17.93
C THR A 414 -12.78 28.90 -17.85
N THR A 415 -12.65 28.15 -18.94
CA THR A 415 -12.99 26.72 -18.98
C THR A 415 -11.90 25.90 -18.28
N VAL A 416 -12.27 25.17 -17.26
CA VAL A 416 -11.38 24.33 -16.44
C VAL A 416 -11.94 22.91 -16.30
N VAL A 417 -11.05 21.94 -16.05
CA VAL A 417 -11.39 20.52 -15.89
C VAL A 417 -11.05 20.09 -14.47
N GLU A 418 -12.05 19.61 -13.74
CA GLU A 418 -11.85 19.06 -12.41
C GLU A 418 -10.98 17.80 -12.46
N GLY A 419 -10.07 17.65 -11.49
CA GLY A 419 -9.10 16.56 -11.42
C GLY A 419 -7.81 16.84 -12.17
N ARG A 420 -7.81 17.68 -13.21
CA ARG A 420 -6.63 18.15 -13.92
C ARG A 420 -6.24 19.56 -13.48
N ASP A 421 -7.06 20.55 -13.77
CA ASP A 421 -6.74 21.94 -13.54
C ASP A 421 -6.96 22.36 -12.07
N TYR A 422 -7.96 21.78 -11.45
CA TYR A 422 -8.27 21.98 -10.03
C TYR A 422 -8.91 20.74 -9.40
N SER A 423 -8.88 20.67 -8.08
CA SER A 423 -9.57 19.63 -7.29
C SER A 423 -10.31 20.26 -6.12
N LYS A 424 -11.46 19.68 -5.79
CA LYS A 424 -12.27 20.06 -4.63
C LYS A 424 -11.98 19.12 -3.47
N LEU A 425 -11.74 19.68 -2.30
CA LEU A 425 -11.56 18.92 -1.07
C LEU A 425 -12.56 19.42 -0.03
N GLU A 426 -13.52 18.59 0.28
CA GLU A 426 -14.45 18.86 1.37
C GLU A 426 -13.83 18.46 2.70
N ASN A 427 -13.87 19.37 3.68
CA ASN A 427 -13.32 19.15 5.01
C ASN A 427 -11.86 18.61 4.97
N ALA A 428 -11.04 19.17 4.10
CA ALA A 428 -9.64 18.80 4.01
C ALA A 428 -8.94 18.95 5.35
N ARG A 429 -8.00 18.05 5.63
CA ARG A 429 -7.24 18.02 6.88
C ARG A 429 -5.93 18.77 6.74
N LYS A 430 -5.68 19.73 7.63
CA LYS A 430 -4.37 20.36 7.78
C LYS A 430 -3.41 19.40 8.46
N LEU A 431 -2.24 19.20 7.88
CA LEU A 431 -1.16 18.43 8.50
C LEU A 431 -0.51 19.23 9.64
N THR A 432 -0.18 18.52 10.71
CA THR A 432 0.60 19.08 11.82
C THR A 432 2.08 19.14 11.48
N ALA A 433 2.86 19.94 12.21
CA ALA A 433 4.30 20.11 11.99
C ALA A 433 5.10 18.78 12.10
N ASN A 434 4.56 17.78 12.78
CA ASN A 434 5.20 16.45 12.92
C ASN A 434 4.90 15.50 11.74
N GLU A 435 3.94 15.84 10.89
CA GLU A 435 3.53 14.98 9.77
C GLU A 435 4.28 15.25 8.47
N TYR A 436 5.00 16.36 8.41
CA TYR A 436 5.83 16.72 7.25
C TYR A 436 7.06 17.52 7.67
N THR A 437 8.05 17.53 6.80
CA THR A 437 9.20 18.45 6.85
C THR A 437 9.29 19.21 5.53
N PHE A 438 9.94 20.36 5.52
CA PHE A 438 10.18 21.10 4.29
C PHE A 438 11.59 21.67 4.25
N ASN A 439 12.13 21.81 3.05
CA ASN A 439 13.40 22.47 2.83
C ASN A 439 13.15 23.92 2.38
N SER A 440 13.54 24.88 3.22
CA SER A 440 13.23 26.32 3.00
C SER A 440 13.95 26.91 1.79
N LYS A 441 15.13 26.39 1.40
CA LYS A 441 15.93 26.89 0.29
C LYS A 441 15.67 26.17 -1.01
N LEU A 442 15.44 24.85 -0.95
CA LEU A 442 15.20 24.01 -2.13
C LEU A 442 13.73 23.92 -2.53
N GLY A 443 12.82 24.37 -1.65
CA GLY A 443 11.38 24.47 -1.94
C GLY A 443 10.72 23.10 -2.22
N PHE A 444 10.94 22.13 -1.36
CA PHE A 444 10.23 20.85 -1.39
C PHE A 444 9.72 20.44 0.00
N ILE A 445 8.71 19.59 0.01
CA ILE A 445 8.16 19.00 1.23
C ILE A 445 8.37 17.49 1.22
N SER A 446 8.50 16.92 2.41
CA SER A 446 8.61 15.49 2.66
C SER A 446 7.57 15.07 3.70
N LEU A 447 6.64 14.24 3.32
CA LEU A 447 5.60 13.73 4.20
C LEU A 447 6.12 12.55 5.04
N GLN A 448 5.63 12.42 6.27
CA GLN A 448 5.96 11.25 7.11
C GLN A 448 5.21 10.01 6.63
N GLN A 449 4.00 10.17 6.12
CA GLN A 449 3.21 9.09 5.55
C GLN A 449 3.09 9.25 4.04
N ARG A 450 3.15 8.13 3.34
CA ARG A 450 2.91 8.05 1.90
C ARG A 450 1.45 8.35 1.60
N LEU A 451 1.19 9.15 0.57
CA LEU A 451 -0.15 9.41 0.08
C LEU A 451 -0.66 8.22 -0.74
N SER A 452 -1.94 7.95 -0.63
CA SER A 452 -2.63 7.02 -1.54
C SER A 452 -2.96 7.70 -2.86
N ASN A 453 -3.34 6.89 -3.86
CA ASN A 453 -3.65 7.40 -5.19
C ASN A 453 -4.85 8.36 -5.20
N ASP A 454 -5.83 8.12 -4.33
CA ASP A 454 -7.06 8.91 -4.18
C ASP A 454 -6.91 10.19 -3.36
N GLU A 455 -5.74 10.43 -2.75
CA GLU A 455 -5.48 11.62 -1.97
C GLU A 455 -4.98 12.77 -2.82
N VAL A 456 -5.54 13.96 -2.57
CA VAL A 456 -5.07 15.23 -3.10
C VAL A 456 -4.18 15.88 -2.06
N LEU A 457 -3.08 16.45 -2.51
CA LEU A 457 -2.16 17.24 -1.70
C LEU A 457 -2.19 18.68 -2.16
N ALA A 458 -2.45 19.59 -1.24
CA ALA A 458 -2.47 21.03 -1.50
C ALA A 458 -1.66 21.79 -0.45
N VAL A 459 -1.09 22.92 -0.85
CA VAL A 459 -0.24 23.74 0.02
C VAL A 459 -0.55 25.22 -0.16
N ALA A 460 -0.36 25.98 0.93
CA ALA A 460 -0.10 27.41 0.89
C ALA A 460 1.29 27.66 1.43
N TYR A 461 2.05 28.54 0.80
CA TYR A 461 3.38 28.90 1.27
C TYR A 461 3.70 30.38 1.00
N GLN A 462 4.56 30.92 1.85
CA GLN A 462 5.11 32.26 1.74
C GLN A 462 6.62 32.13 1.53
N TYR A 463 7.17 32.94 0.64
CA TYR A 463 8.61 32.98 0.38
C TYR A 463 9.11 34.42 0.25
N THR A 464 10.41 34.57 0.46
CA THR A 464 11.10 35.87 0.33
C THR A 464 12.17 35.79 -0.74
N ILE A 465 12.36 36.90 -1.44
CA ILE A 465 13.48 37.13 -2.35
C ILE A 465 14.05 38.53 -1.98
N GLY A 466 15.20 38.55 -1.32
CA GLY A 466 15.69 39.79 -0.72
C GLY A 466 14.69 40.32 0.30
N ASP A 467 14.24 41.58 0.13
CA ASP A 467 13.28 42.25 1.03
C ASP A 467 11.81 42.05 0.60
N GLN A 468 11.57 41.37 -0.52
CA GLN A 468 10.22 41.19 -1.04
C GLN A 468 9.63 39.88 -0.52
N VAL A 469 8.36 39.95 -0.11
CA VAL A 469 7.59 38.82 0.39
C VAL A 469 6.50 38.45 -0.63
N TYR A 470 6.42 37.18 -0.96
CA TYR A 470 5.45 36.63 -1.90
C TYR A 470 4.68 35.52 -1.22
N GLN A 471 3.41 35.34 -1.62
CA GLN A 471 2.54 34.32 -1.08
C GLN A 471 1.87 33.55 -2.22
N VAL A 472 1.78 32.24 -2.06
CA VAL A 472 1.08 31.31 -2.94
C VAL A 472 0.05 30.56 -2.12
N GLY A 473 -1.23 30.74 -2.48
CA GLY A 473 -2.34 30.15 -1.74
C GLY A 473 -2.71 30.91 -0.47
N GLU A 474 -3.82 30.57 0.11
CA GLU A 474 -4.41 31.21 1.28
C GLU A 474 -4.12 30.38 2.53
N PHE A 475 -3.67 31.04 3.60
CA PHE A 475 -3.49 30.37 4.89
C PHE A 475 -4.82 30.26 5.64
N GLY A 476 -4.97 29.22 6.42
CA GLY A 476 -6.20 28.92 7.14
C GLY A 476 -6.66 30.00 8.13
N ASN A 477 -5.72 30.84 8.58
CA ASN A 477 -5.98 31.88 9.57
C ASN A 477 -5.85 33.31 9.01
N ASP A 478 -5.65 33.48 7.71
CA ASP A 478 -5.43 34.78 7.10
C ASP A 478 -6.60 35.17 6.19
N GLY A 479 -7.41 36.11 6.65
CA GLY A 479 -8.31 36.94 5.83
C GLY A 479 -9.57 36.27 5.26
N VAL A 480 -9.69 34.97 5.25
CA VAL A 480 -10.89 34.26 4.77
C VAL A 480 -11.58 33.60 5.94
N ASP A 481 -12.75 34.07 6.30
CA ASP A 481 -13.56 33.47 7.34
C ASP A 481 -13.96 32.03 6.97
N ALA A 482 -14.00 31.14 7.97
CA ALA A 482 -14.38 29.76 7.74
C ALA A 482 -15.84 29.62 7.28
N THR A 483 -16.67 30.57 7.69
CA THR A 483 -18.10 30.58 7.39
C THR A 483 -18.54 31.98 6.97
N ASN A 484 -19.49 32.05 6.07
CA ASN A 484 -20.18 33.28 5.70
C ASN A 484 -21.68 33.12 5.91
N VAL A 485 -22.34 34.18 6.32
CA VAL A 485 -23.79 34.21 6.52
C VAL A 485 -24.45 34.79 5.29
N VAL A 486 -25.23 34.00 4.58
CA VAL A 486 -25.94 34.42 3.37
C VAL A 486 -27.43 34.40 3.62
N GLY A 487 -28.12 35.42 3.14
CA GLY A 487 -29.56 35.57 3.35
C GLY A 487 -29.92 36.34 4.62
N GLY A 488 -31.15 36.22 5.11
CA GLY A 488 -31.65 36.96 6.26
C GLY A 488 -32.50 38.20 5.91
N ASN A 489 -32.79 38.41 4.64
CA ASN A 489 -33.77 39.40 4.20
C ASN A 489 -35.16 38.74 4.13
N ASN A 490 -36.21 39.55 4.18
CA ASN A 490 -37.60 39.16 4.41
C ASN A 490 -38.16 37.95 3.63
N ASN A 491 -37.45 37.41 2.65
CA ASN A 491 -37.89 36.27 1.84
C ASN A 491 -36.85 35.14 1.66
N VAL A 492 -35.65 35.30 2.24
CA VAL A 492 -34.58 34.29 2.10
C VAL A 492 -34.12 33.85 3.52
N PRO A 493 -34.23 32.58 3.87
CA PRO A 493 -33.72 32.09 5.16
C PRO A 493 -32.21 32.36 5.27
N GLN A 494 -31.79 32.71 6.48
CA GLN A 494 -30.37 32.85 6.79
C GLN A 494 -29.68 31.47 6.68
N ALA A 495 -28.66 31.37 5.84
CA ALA A 495 -27.83 30.16 5.70
C ALA A 495 -26.38 30.48 6.04
N ILE A 496 -25.74 29.58 6.75
CA ILE A 496 -24.30 29.64 7.01
C ILE A 496 -23.60 28.75 5.96
N ILE A 497 -22.78 29.35 5.13
CA ILE A 497 -21.99 28.65 4.12
C ILE A 497 -20.52 28.56 4.57
N THR A 498 -19.92 27.38 4.38
CA THR A 498 -18.50 27.19 4.64
C THR A 498 -17.66 27.72 3.47
N GLN A 499 -16.75 28.63 3.72
CA GLN A 499 -15.89 29.20 2.69
C GLN A 499 -14.67 28.31 2.43
N SER A 500 -14.36 28.14 1.14
CA SER A 500 -13.20 27.38 0.66
C SER A 500 -11.96 28.26 0.61
N LEU A 501 -10.81 27.68 0.99
CA LEU A 501 -9.49 28.27 0.75
C LEU A 501 -9.00 27.87 -0.64
N ILE A 502 -8.27 28.76 -1.29
CA ILE A 502 -7.64 28.52 -2.58
C ILE A 502 -6.17 28.20 -2.37
N LEU A 503 -5.77 26.98 -2.72
CA LEU A 503 -4.43 26.46 -2.47
C LEU A 503 -3.75 25.94 -3.75
N LYS A 504 -2.42 25.87 -3.72
CA LYS A 504 -1.62 25.23 -4.76
C LYS A 504 -1.78 23.70 -4.68
N MET A 505 -2.14 23.07 -5.77
CA MET A 505 -2.19 21.60 -5.88
C MET A 505 -0.81 21.04 -6.19
N LEU A 506 -0.34 20.09 -5.37
CA LEU A 506 0.92 19.36 -5.61
C LEU A 506 0.68 17.94 -6.10
N LYS A 507 -0.46 17.33 -5.75
CA LYS A 507 -0.86 16.01 -6.22
C LYS A 507 -2.37 15.98 -6.41
N SER A 508 -2.81 15.43 -7.53
CA SER A 508 -4.23 15.18 -7.83
C SER A 508 -4.61 13.73 -7.47
N ASN A 509 -5.89 13.49 -7.27
CA ASN A 509 -6.49 12.16 -7.18
C ASN A 509 -6.54 11.45 -8.55
N LEU A 510 -6.39 12.18 -9.66
CA LEU A 510 -6.26 11.62 -11.00
C LEU A 510 -4.78 11.61 -11.40
N THR A 511 -4.16 10.44 -11.39
CA THR A 511 -2.76 10.29 -11.80
C THR A 511 -2.66 10.27 -13.32
N ASN A 512 -2.22 11.40 -13.88
CA ASN A 512 -1.87 11.50 -15.30
C ASN A 512 -0.40 11.88 -15.42
N VAL A 513 0.41 10.94 -15.93
CA VAL A 513 1.87 11.12 -16.10
C VAL A 513 2.22 12.19 -17.15
N LYS A 514 1.26 12.59 -17.98
CA LYS A 514 1.41 13.62 -19.02
C LYS A 514 1.17 15.03 -18.48
N ASP A 515 0.54 15.17 -17.33
CA ASP A 515 0.25 16.48 -16.75
C ASP A 515 1.50 17.04 -16.05
N PRO A 516 1.74 18.37 -16.10
CA PRO A 516 2.89 19.00 -15.45
C PRO A 516 3.00 18.71 -13.96
N ILE A 517 1.88 18.50 -13.27
CA ILE A 517 1.84 18.18 -11.84
C ILE A 517 2.59 16.88 -11.50
N TRP A 518 2.66 15.92 -12.43
CA TRP A 518 3.41 14.68 -12.26
C TRP A 518 4.90 14.94 -11.99
N ASN A 519 5.44 16.02 -12.55
CA ASN A 519 6.84 16.39 -12.38
C ASN A 519 7.15 16.98 -11.00
N LEU A 520 6.14 17.39 -10.22
CA LEU A 520 6.35 17.89 -8.86
C LEU A 520 6.70 16.78 -7.87
N MET A 521 6.31 15.53 -8.15
CA MET A 521 6.72 14.40 -7.32
C MET A 521 8.22 14.11 -7.52
N MET A 522 8.96 14.11 -6.43
CA MET A 522 10.40 13.83 -6.45
C MET A 522 10.63 12.31 -6.58
N LYS A 523 11.53 11.94 -7.49
CA LYS A 523 11.90 10.54 -7.79
C LYS A 523 13.40 10.29 -7.59
N ASN A 524 14.02 11.12 -6.77
CA ASN A 524 15.45 11.12 -6.45
C ASN A 524 15.73 10.90 -4.96
N ILE A 525 14.74 10.47 -4.19
CA ILE A 525 14.85 10.19 -2.76
C ILE A 525 14.54 8.71 -2.53
N TYR A 526 15.38 8.04 -1.74
CA TYR A 526 15.33 6.61 -1.49
C TYR A 526 15.32 6.31 -0.01
N GLN A 527 14.33 5.54 0.43
CA GLN A 527 14.25 5.09 1.83
C GLN A 527 15.19 3.91 2.05
N VAL A 528 16.16 4.04 2.93
CA VAL A 528 16.99 2.91 3.38
C VAL A 528 16.11 1.97 4.21
N PRO A 529 15.97 0.68 3.84
CA PRO A 529 15.13 -0.25 4.59
C PRO A 529 15.58 -0.37 6.05
N GLY A 530 14.68 -0.05 6.99
CA GLY A 530 14.97 -0.06 8.42
C GLY A 530 15.96 1.02 8.89
N GLY A 531 16.39 1.92 7.99
CA GLY A 531 17.29 3.02 8.32
C GLY A 531 16.58 4.09 9.15
N TYR A 532 17.11 4.39 10.33
CA TYR A 532 16.63 5.43 11.22
C TYR A 532 17.79 5.96 12.04
N GLN A 533 17.88 7.28 12.25
CA GLN A 533 18.95 7.94 12.99
C GLN A 533 20.36 7.49 12.53
N LEU A 534 20.58 7.54 11.22
CA LEU A 534 21.85 7.11 10.61
C LEU A 534 23.00 8.02 11.04
N LYS A 535 24.19 7.41 11.21
CA LYS A 535 25.42 8.12 11.56
C LYS A 535 26.44 8.01 10.43
N GLN A 536 27.19 9.07 10.17
CA GLN A 536 28.20 9.15 9.11
C GLN A 536 29.26 8.05 9.23
N GLU A 537 29.71 7.78 10.45
CA GLU A 537 30.78 6.82 10.74
C GLU A 537 30.40 5.40 10.31
N ASP A 538 29.12 5.06 10.47
CA ASP A 538 28.59 3.71 10.28
C ASP A 538 27.87 3.52 8.94
N PHE A 539 27.68 4.60 8.17
CA PHE A 539 26.98 4.56 6.90
C PHE A 539 27.95 4.42 5.72
N ARG A 540 27.68 3.46 4.86
CA ARG A 540 28.42 3.31 3.60
C ARG A 540 27.42 3.07 2.49
N MET A 541 27.65 3.73 1.36
CA MET A 541 26.84 3.60 0.16
C MET A 541 27.72 3.58 -1.08
N ASN A 542 27.32 2.81 -2.05
CA ASN A 542 27.88 2.84 -3.39
C ASN A 542 26.76 2.72 -4.43
N ILE A 543 27.01 3.21 -5.63
CA ILE A 543 26.11 3.05 -6.76
C ILE A 543 26.79 2.12 -7.76
N LEU A 544 26.06 1.09 -8.17
CA LEU A 544 26.53 0.06 -9.08
C LEU A 544 25.63 0.01 -10.31
N TYR A 545 26.17 -0.51 -11.39
CA TYR A 545 25.38 -0.87 -12.58
C TYR A 545 25.45 -2.38 -12.77
N ALA A 546 24.30 -3.05 -12.74
CA ALA A 546 24.17 -4.51 -12.64
C ALA A 546 24.07 -5.21 -14.01
N ASP A 547 24.95 -4.89 -14.95
CA ASP A 547 24.97 -5.54 -16.27
C ASP A 547 26.39 -5.53 -16.87
N PRO A 548 27.05 -6.69 -17.07
CA PRO A 548 26.61 -8.07 -16.78
C PRO A 548 26.71 -8.49 -15.31
N SER A 549 27.45 -7.73 -14.51
CA SER A 549 27.57 -7.93 -13.06
C SER A 549 27.67 -6.57 -12.36
N PRO A 550 27.27 -6.45 -11.09
CA PRO A 550 27.31 -5.16 -10.39
C PRO A 550 28.72 -4.59 -10.29
N ILE A 551 28.96 -3.50 -11.01
CA ILE A 551 30.21 -2.72 -11.00
C ILE A 551 29.94 -1.26 -10.70
N ASN A 552 30.89 -0.56 -10.08
CA ASN A 552 30.72 0.83 -9.64
C ASN A 552 31.07 1.88 -10.71
N TYR A 553 31.22 1.48 -11.97
CA TYR A 553 31.46 2.35 -13.13
C TYR A 553 30.69 1.80 -14.33
N ILE A 554 30.54 2.61 -15.37
CA ILE A 554 29.95 2.19 -16.63
C ILE A 554 30.99 2.11 -17.75
N THR A 555 30.74 1.25 -18.74
CA THR A 555 31.64 0.98 -19.86
C THR A 555 31.03 1.42 -21.19
N GLU A 556 31.86 1.78 -22.12
CA GLU A 556 31.44 2.16 -23.47
C GLU A 556 30.74 1.00 -24.19
N VAL A 557 29.72 1.34 -24.95
CA VAL A 557 29.13 0.39 -25.90
C VAL A 557 30.12 0.23 -27.05
N PRO A 558 30.39 -1.00 -27.52
CA PRO A 558 31.34 -1.23 -28.62
C PRO A 558 31.07 -0.33 -29.82
N GLY A 559 32.12 0.39 -30.26
CA GLY A 559 32.03 1.33 -31.38
C GLY A 559 31.52 2.73 -31.04
N THR A 560 31.20 3.01 -29.79
CA THR A 560 30.75 4.35 -29.39
C THR A 560 31.53 4.80 -28.15
N PRO A 561 32.60 5.57 -28.31
CA PRO A 561 33.36 6.07 -27.17
C PRO A 561 32.56 7.06 -26.35
N PHE A 562 32.88 7.16 -25.06
CA PHE A 562 32.31 8.21 -24.23
C PHE A 562 32.79 9.58 -24.69
N PRO A 563 31.95 10.63 -24.50
CA PRO A 563 32.38 11.98 -24.84
C PRO A 563 33.66 12.36 -24.10
N SER A 564 34.64 12.90 -24.81
CA SER A 564 35.79 13.49 -24.18
C SER A 564 35.39 14.86 -23.61
N ASN A 565 35.12 14.92 -22.33
CA ASN A 565 34.78 16.16 -21.63
C ASN A 565 36.08 16.82 -21.12
N PRO A 566 36.28 18.13 -21.37
CA PRO A 566 37.49 18.83 -21.00
C PRO A 566 37.71 18.98 -19.49
N THR A 567 36.66 18.83 -18.67
CA THR A 567 36.75 18.95 -17.21
C THR A 567 36.71 17.59 -16.53
N PRO A 568 37.54 17.34 -15.49
CA PRO A 568 37.54 16.09 -14.74
C PRO A 568 36.18 15.76 -14.13
N GLU A 569 35.39 16.77 -13.79
CA GLU A 569 34.05 16.65 -13.17
C GLU A 569 33.01 16.04 -14.11
N ASN A 570 33.25 16.13 -15.42
CA ASN A 570 32.35 15.57 -16.44
C ASN A 570 32.85 14.24 -17.03
N LYS A 571 33.96 13.72 -16.54
CA LYS A 571 34.52 12.44 -17.01
C LYS A 571 33.64 11.29 -16.55
N VAL A 572 33.19 10.45 -17.46
CA VAL A 572 32.42 9.24 -17.19
C VAL A 572 33.27 7.99 -17.26
N ALA A 573 34.24 7.97 -18.22
CA ALA A 573 35.13 6.84 -18.39
C ALA A 573 35.96 6.58 -17.12
N GLU A 574 35.99 5.31 -16.67
CA GLU A 574 36.74 4.88 -15.48
C GLU A 574 36.43 5.65 -14.20
N THR A 575 35.23 6.28 -14.12
CA THR A 575 34.84 7.12 -13.00
C THR A 575 33.79 6.40 -12.16
N PRO A 576 33.99 6.31 -10.84
CA PRO A 576 32.96 5.74 -9.94
C PRO A 576 31.62 6.44 -10.08
N LEU A 577 30.54 5.66 -10.07
CA LEU A 577 29.19 6.20 -10.24
C LEU A 577 28.79 7.19 -9.13
N LEU A 578 29.28 7.04 -7.91
CA LEU A 578 29.10 8.06 -6.86
C LEU A 578 29.50 9.45 -7.33
N LYS A 579 30.66 9.54 -8.00
CA LYS A 579 31.19 10.79 -8.52
C LYS A 579 30.42 11.25 -9.77
N VAL A 580 30.04 10.33 -10.66
CA VAL A 580 29.21 10.63 -11.84
C VAL A 580 27.88 11.26 -11.41
N PHE A 581 27.29 10.76 -10.33
CA PHE A 581 26.04 11.25 -9.77
C PHE A 581 26.18 12.45 -8.82
N ASN A 582 27.37 13.04 -8.73
CA ASN A 582 27.65 14.19 -7.88
C ASN A 582 27.29 13.94 -6.38
N LEU A 583 27.77 12.80 -5.85
CA LEU A 583 27.60 12.39 -4.45
C LEU A 583 28.94 12.10 -3.74
N ASP A 584 30.06 12.49 -4.37
CA ASP A 584 31.43 12.37 -3.88
C ASP A 584 32.21 13.63 -4.31
N ARG A 585 32.05 14.70 -3.55
CA ARG A 585 32.68 16.03 -3.71
C ARG A 585 33.45 16.47 -2.50
N LEU A 586 33.12 15.93 -1.35
CA LEU A 586 33.61 16.37 -0.06
C LEU A 586 34.62 15.35 0.49
N ASN A 587 35.38 15.76 1.47
CA ASN A 587 36.13 14.85 2.29
C ASN A 587 35.31 14.41 3.51
N PHE A 588 35.87 13.54 4.34
CA PHE A 588 35.21 13.05 5.53
C PHE A 588 34.78 14.16 6.52
N ASN A 589 35.43 15.30 6.50
CA ASN A 589 35.07 16.49 7.31
C ASN A 589 34.00 17.37 6.66
N ASN A 590 33.45 16.95 5.53
CA ASN A 590 32.49 17.71 4.71
C ASN A 590 33.08 18.99 4.08
N ASP A 591 34.40 19.06 3.89
CA ASP A 591 35.02 20.14 3.13
C ASP A 591 35.13 19.79 1.66
N PRO A 592 34.97 20.75 0.73
CA PRO A 592 35.12 20.52 -0.69
C PRO A 592 36.53 20.01 -1.04
N GLN A 593 36.60 18.87 -1.73
CA GLN A 593 37.84 18.27 -2.17
C GLN A 593 37.81 17.98 -3.67
N ALA A 594 38.78 18.50 -4.41
CA ALA A 594 38.88 18.23 -5.83
C ALA A 594 39.04 16.72 -6.06
N GLY A 595 38.06 16.14 -6.77
CA GLY A 595 38.08 14.71 -7.08
C GLY A 595 37.34 13.83 -6.06
N GLY A 596 36.83 14.36 -4.96
CA GLY A 596 36.19 13.61 -3.90
C GLY A 596 37.18 12.74 -3.09
N ASP A 597 36.68 11.96 -2.13
CA ASP A 597 37.47 11.02 -1.32
C ASP A 597 37.14 9.55 -1.62
N GLY A 598 36.22 9.29 -2.57
CA GLY A 598 35.79 7.96 -2.98
C GLY A 598 34.66 7.39 -2.13
N PHE A 599 34.15 8.16 -1.17
CA PHE A 599 33.04 7.78 -0.32
C PHE A 599 31.80 8.65 -0.58
N PHE A 600 30.67 8.16 -0.13
CA PHE A 600 29.42 8.93 -0.19
C PHE A 600 29.49 10.12 0.77
N ASP A 601 29.18 11.30 0.27
CA ASP A 601 29.12 12.52 1.05
C ASP A 601 27.91 12.52 1.97
N PHE A 602 28.12 12.21 3.24
CA PHE A 602 27.09 12.16 4.25
C PHE A 602 26.79 13.59 4.76
N LEU A 603 25.92 14.33 4.05
CA LEU A 603 25.57 15.71 4.41
C LEU A 603 24.10 15.79 4.77
N PRO A 604 23.74 15.85 6.08
CA PRO A 604 22.36 15.94 6.54
C PRO A 604 21.60 17.12 5.92
N GLY A 605 20.38 16.86 5.42
CA GLY A 605 19.53 17.85 4.75
C GLY A 605 19.85 18.14 3.29
N THR A 606 20.94 17.56 2.74
CA THR A 606 21.35 17.72 1.32
C THR A 606 21.43 16.38 0.60
N THR A 607 22.28 15.47 1.05
CA THR A 607 22.48 14.14 0.43
C THR A 607 21.79 13.04 1.23
N ILE A 608 21.48 13.31 2.49
CA ILE A 608 20.82 12.34 3.37
C ILE A 608 19.89 13.03 4.38
N ASP A 609 18.72 12.47 4.58
CA ASP A 609 17.91 12.70 5.77
C ASP A 609 18.27 11.61 6.78
N ALA A 610 19.25 11.92 7.64
CA ALA A 610 19.81 10.96 8.57
C ALA A 610 18.79 10.49 9.61
N GLN A 611 17.85 11.35 9.99
CA GLN A 611 16.85 11.03 10.99
C GLN A 611 15.84 9.99 10.49
N ASN A 612 15.38 10.14 9.26
CA ASN A 612 14.40 9.24 8.65
C ASN A 612 15.04 8.17 7.76
N GLY A 613 16.37 8.18 7.61
CA GLY A 613 17.11 7.20 6.83
C GLY A 613 16.84 7.28 5.33
N ARG A 614 16.83 8.49 4.74
CA ARG A 614 16.57 8.69 3.33
C ARG A 614 17.77 9.24 2.61
N ILE A 615 18.18 8.59 1.53
CA ILE A 615 19.21 9.06 0.62
C ILE A 615 18.57 10.04 -0.37
N MET A 616 19.20 11.20 -0.56
CA MET A 616 18.73 12.25 -1.46
C MET A 616 19.81 12.52 -2.53
N PHE A 617 19.44 12.36 -3.79
CA PHE A 617 20.34 12.75 -4.89
C PHE A 617 20.29 14.27 -5.08
N THR A 618 21.45 14.83 -5.43
CA THR A 618 21.62 16.27 -5.68
C THR A 618 21.05 16.73 -7.02
N THR A 619 20.52 15.82 -7.82
CA THR A 619 19.87 16.08 -9.09
C THR A 619 18.47 15.50 -9.13
N LYS A 620 17.54 16.18 -9.82
CA LYS A 620 16.13 15.77 -9.91
C LYS A 620 15.90 14.48 -10.69
N GLU A 621 16.71 14.22 -11.71
CA GLU A 621 16.63 13.04 -12.58
C GLU A 621 18.02 12.40 -12.74
N PRO A 622 18.58 11.78 -11.66
CA PRO A 622 19.94 11.25 -11.68
C PRO A 622 20.13 10.18 -12.77
N PHE A 623 19.24 9.20 -12.88
CA PHE A 623 19.34 8.11 -13.86
C PHE A 623 18.74 8.46 -15.23
N GLY A 624 18.23 9.68 -15.39
CA GLY A 624 17.65 10.21 -16.62
C GLY A 624 18.48 11.34 -17.23
N GLU A 625 18.06 12.59 -16.97
CA GLU A 625 18.62 13.79 -17.58
C GLU A 625 20.11 13.98 -17.26
N LEU A 626 20.55 13.66 -16.04
CA LEU A 626 21.96 13.77 -15.67
C LEU A 626 22.83 12.82 -16.50
N ILE A 627 22.51 11.53 -16.54
CA ILE A 627 23.27 10.54 -17.34
C ILE A 627 23.19 10.88 -18.82
N PHE A 628 22.03 11.32 -19.31
CA PHE A 628 21.90 11.78 -20.69
C PHE A 628 22.91 12.90 -21.00
N SER A 629 22.97 13.93 -20.16
CA SER A 629 23.88 15.07 -20.37
C SER A 629 25.36 14.68 -20.31
N LYS A 630 25.71 13.76 -19.38
CA LYS A 630 27.06 13.25 -19.23
C LYS A 630 27.50 12.39 -20.45
N LEU A 631 26.57 11.72 -21.12
CA LEU A 631 26.81 10.85 -22.28
C LEU A 631 26.54 11.53 -23.61
N LYS A 632 26.10 12.79 -23.61
CA LYS A 632 25.79 13.53 -24.82
C LYS A 632 27.05 13.85 -25.62
N THR A 633 27.05 13.51 -26.92
CA THR A 633 28.13 13.86 -27.84
C THR A 633 28.18 15.37 -28.05
N PRO A 634 29.32 16.03 -27.87
CA PRO A 634 29.44 17.46 -28.11
C PRO A 634 28.91 17.86 -29.49
N ASN A 635 28.15 18.94 -29.57
CA ASN A 635 27.56 19.48 -30.79
C ASN A 635 26.64 18.54 -31.58
N SER A 636 26.12 17.48 -30.94
CA SER A 636 25.17 16.57 -31.57
C SER A 636 23.72 17.09 -31.46
N ALA A 637 22.85 16.54 -32.33
CA ALA A 637 21.41 16.80 -32.31
C ALA A 637 20.66 15.96 -31.25
N GLU A 638 21.39 15.22 -30.41
CA GLU A 638 20.82 14.37 -29.35
C GLU A 638 19.94 15.20 -28.39
N ASN A 639 18.73 14.75 -28.17
CA ASN A 639 17.72 15.43 -27.34
C ASN A 639 17.13 14.48 -26.29
N TYR A 640 17.18 14.89 -25.03
CA TYR A 640 16.63 14.08 -23.92
C TYR A 640 15.15 13.74 -24.11
N LYS A 641 14.39 14.62 -24.75
CA LYS A 641 12.95 14.41 -24.99
C LYS A 641 12.66 13.42 -26.11
N ASP A 642 13.61 13.20 -27.00
CA ASP A 642 13.47 12.34 -28.18
C ASP A 642 14.47 11.16 -28.13
N VAL A 643 13.96 10.01 -27.72
CA VAL A 643 14.75 8.77 -27.53
C VAL A 643 15.37 8.26 -28.84
N ASP A 644 14.77 8.59 -29.98
CA ASP A 644 15.28 8.16 -31.29
C ASP A 644 16.62 8.84 -31.64
N THR A 645 16.86 10.03 -31.09
CA THR A 645 18.10 10.78 -31.23
C THR A 645 19.26 10.29 -30.37
N TYR A 646 19.01 9.34 -29.45
CA TYR A 646 19.98 8.87 -28.47
C TYR A 646 21.09 8.08 -29.14
N ASN A 647 22.34 8.34 -28.73
CA ASN A 647 23.49 7.51 -29.11
C ASN A 647 23.40 6.12 -28.37
N PRO A 648 24.20 5.11 -28.80
CA PRO A 648 24.16 3.78 -28.19
C PRO A 648 24.41 3.75 -26.67
N ASN A 649 25.32 4.59 -26.17
CA ASN A 649 25.57 4.70 -24.73
C ASN A 649 24.35 5.25 -23.97
N GLN A 650 23.72 6.30 -24.51
CA GLN A 650 22.48 6.85 -23.92
C GLN A 650 21.34 5.83 -23.98
N LYS A 651 21.20 5.11 -25.11
CA LYS A 651 20.20 4.03 -25.22
C LYS A 651 20.42 2.93 -24.17
N LYS A 652 21.62 2.64 -23.77
CA LYS A 652 21.95 1.65 -22.74
C LYS A 652 21.69 2.20 -21.33
N TYR A 653 22.21 3.36 -21.00
CA TYR A 653 22.33 3.84 -19.61
C TYR A 653 21.27 4.81 -19.16
N VAL A 654 20.55 5.50 -20.08
CA VAL A 654 19.54 6.48 -19.71
C VAL A 654 18.22 5.78 -19.37
N PHE A 655 17.72 5.99 -18.16
CA PHE A 655 16.45 5.45 -17.68
C PHE A 655 15.37 6.55 -17.64
N ARG A 656 14.99 7.09 -18.81
CA ARG A 656 14.02 8.18 -18.93
C ARG A 656 12.59 7.74 -18.53
N SER A 657 12.19 6.51 -18.87
CA SER A 657 10.83 6.02 -18.62
C SER A 657 10.48 6.03 -17.13
N MET A 658 11.46 5.91 -16.22
CA MET A 658 11.27 6.02 -14.78
C MET A 658 10.61 7.36 -14.37
N TYR A 659 10.94 8.44 -15.09
CA TYR A 659 10.43 9.78 -14.76
C TYR A 659 9.12 10.11 -15.48
N ARG A 660 8.82 9.42 -16.58
CA ARG A 660 7.71 9.70 -17.49
C ARG A 660 6.55 8.71 -17.38
N ASN A 661 6.72 7.67 -16.58
CA ASN A 661 5.69 6.65 -16.33
C ASN A 661 5.47 6.46 -14.83
N THR A 662 4.42 5.74 -14.51
CA THR A 662 4.23 5.21 -13.14
C THR A 662 5.30 4.17 -12.84
N GLN A 663 5.61 3.98 -11.56
CA GLN A 663 6.58 2.98 -11.11
C GLN A 663 6.25 1.57 -11.63
N ALA A 664 4.96 1.18 -11.57
CA ALA A 664 4.50 -0.11 -12.07
C ALA A 664 4.72 -0.29 -13.58
N ARG A 665 4.52 0.75 -14.38
CA ARG A 665 4.80 0.70 -15.82
C ARG A 665 6.29 0.65 -16.11
N SER A 666 7.09 1.39 -15.37
CA SER A 666 8.55 1.41 -15.54
C SER A 666 9.22 0.10 -15.13
N LEU A 667 8.61 -0.72 -14.28
CA LEU A 667 9.06 -2.08 -13.96
C LEU A 667 9.04 -3.01 -15.18
N GLN A 668 8.26 -2.70 -16.22
CA GLN A 668 8.24 -3.47 -17.46
C GLN A 668 9.52 -3.26 -18.29
N ASP A 669 10.26 -2.17 -18.07
CA ASP A 669 11.53 -1.86 -18.70
C ASP A 669 12.71 -2.51 -17.93
N ILE A 670 12.71 -3.83 -17.81
CA ILE A 670 13.66 -4.60 -17.02
C ILE A 670 15.10 -4.31 -17.43
N ASP A 671 15.33 -4.05 -18.72
CA ASP A 671 16.66 -3.75 -19.27
C ASP A 671 17.19 -2.39 -18.81
N LYS A 672 16.34 -1.51 -18.29
CA LYS A 672 16.71 -0.17 -17.83
C LYS A 672 16.92 -0.09 -16.32
N ASN A 673 16.23 -0.93 -15.55
CA ASN A 673 16.35 -0.93 -14.09
C ASN A 673 17.59 -1.69 -13.62
N LYS A 674 18.77 -1.20 -14.00
CA LYS A 674 20.09 -1.82 -13.73
C LYS A 674 20.94 -1.04 -12.73
N TYR A 675 20.55 0.18 -12.38
CA TYR A 675 21.24 0.93 -11.34
C TYR A 675 20.86 0.40 -9.97
N LEU A 676 21.88 0.14 -9.14
CA LEU A 676 21.74 -0.47 -7.82
C LEU A 676 22.44 0.41 -6.78
N ILE A 677 21.70 0.88 -5.82
CA ILE A 677 22.20 1.59 -4.64
C ILE A 677 22.41 0.54 -3.56
N ARG A 678 23.66 0.23 -3.26
CA ARG A 678 24.04 -0.80 -2.29
C ARG A 678 24.85 -0.19 -1.18
N GLY A 679 24.56 -0.59 0.04
CA GLY A 679 25.31 -0.10 1.17
C GLY A 679 25.11 -0.89 2.44
N LYS A 680 25.69 -0.37 3.51
CA LYS A 680 25.53 -0.87 4.86
C LYS A 680 25.40 0.29 5.84
N TYR A 681 24.67 0.09 6.89
CA TYR A 681 24.55 1.03 7.99
C TYR A 681 24.49 0.30 9.32
N LYS A 682 24.76 1.02 10.40
CA LYS A 682 24.58 0.52 11.73
C LYS A 682 23.37 1.21 12.35
N SER A 683 22.42 0.43 12.85
CA SER A 683 21.26 0.98 13.54
C SER A 683 21.69 1.54 14.91
N SER A 684 21.12 2.68 15.32
CA SER A 684 21.44 3.25 16.64
C SER A 684 20.97 2.34 17.77
N SER A 685 21.81 2.16 18.79
CA SER A 685 21.58 1.26 19.91
C SER A 685 20.52 1.71 20.92
N GLY A 686 19.94 2.91 20.77
CA GLY A 686 19.00 3.46 21.75
C GLY A 686 17.73 2.62 22.00
N ASP A 687 17.24 1.95 20.96
CA ASP A 687 16.03 1.12 21.03
C ASP A 687 16.32 -0.40 20.99
N GLY A 688 17.58 -0.81 21.09
CA GLY A 688 18.01 -2.19 20.98
C GLY A 688 18.19 -2.70 19.53
N ILE A 689 18.79 -3.89 19.42
CA ILE A 689 19.11 -4.58 18.15
C ILE A 689 17.82 -5.14 17.57
N PRO A 690 17.35 -4.70 16.39
CA PRO A 690 16.15 -5.26 15.79
C PRO A 690 16.41 -6.67 15.27
N ILE A 691 15.58 -7.63 15.65
CA ILE A 691 15.71 -9.03 15.23
C ILE A 691 15.12 -9.26 13.82
N GLY A 692 14.41 -8.26 13.28
CA GLY A 692 13.73 -8.37 11.98
C GLY A 692 12.43 -9.20 12.02
N ALA A 693 11.89 -9.42 13.21
CA ALA A 693 10.62 -10.10 13.43
C ALA A 693 9.80 -9.38 14.51
N LEU A 694 8.50 -9.31 14.36
CA LEU A 694 7.55 -8.82 15.38
C LEU A 694 6.86 -10.01 16.04
N ASN A 695 6.44 -9.85 17.29
CA ASN A 695 5.78 -10.90 18.08
C ASN A 695 6.59 -12.21 18.15
N VAL A 696 7.87 -12.07 18.44
CA VAL A 696 8.83 -13.18 18.54
C VAL A 696 8.43 -14.08 19.70
N PRO A 697 8.48 -15.42 19.55
CA PRO A 697 8.19 -16.33 20.64
C PRO A 697 9.19 -16.14 21.80
N GLN A 698 8.68 -16.17 23.04
CA GLN A 698 9.51 -16.01 24.23
C GLN A 698 10.51 -17.19 24.35
N GLY A 699 11.81 -16.89 24.51
CA GLY A 699 12.87 -17.90 24.59
C GLY A 699 13.45 -18.39 23.26
N SER A 700 12.96 -17.90 22.10
CA SER A 700 13.51 -18.23 20.78
C SER A 700 14.75 -17.43 20.39
N VAL A 701 15.11 -16.42 21.19
CA VAL A 701 16.25 -15.54 20.93
C VAL A 701 17.47 -16.02 21.71
N VAL A 702 18.57 -16.25 21.01
CA VAL A 702 19.86 -16.59 21.60
C VAL A 702 20.88 -15.52 21.23
N VAL A 703 21.52 -14.95 22.22
CA VAL A 703 22.54 -13.91 22.02
C VAL A 703 23.92 -14.46 22.47
N THR A 704 24.90 -14.29 21.58
CA THR A 704 26.30 -14.70 21.87
C THR A 704 27.24 -13.52 21.62
N ALA A 705 28.28 -13.38 22.44
CA ALA A 705 29.34 -12.39 22.25
C ALA A 705 30.69 -13.09 22.27
N ALA A 706 31.50 -12.96 21.24
CA ALA A 706 32.78 -13.65 21.07
C ALA A 706 32.72 -15.17 21.40
N GLY A 707 31.63 -15.83 20.98
CA GLY A 707 31.39 -17.26 21.23
C GLY A 707 30.86 -17.60 22.65
N ARG A 708 30.73 -16.60 23.54
CA ARG A 708 30.10 -16.79 24.87
C ARG A 708 28.60 -16.54 24.75
N ARG A 709 27.78 -17.45 25.21
CA ARG A 709 26.34 -17.27 25.31
C ARG A 709 26.00 -16.30 26.45
N LEU A 710 25.25 -15.29 26.15
CA LEU A 710 24.76 -14.29 27.09
C LEU A 710 23.47 -14.78 27.78
N VAL A 711 23.20 -14.24 28.97
CA VAL A 711 22.04 -14.60 29.79
C VAL A 711 20.97 -13.51 29.71
N GLU A 712 19.77 -13.92 29.32
CA GLU A 712 18.61 -13.01 29.28
C GLU A 712 18.25 -12.53 30.70
N GLY A 713 17.96 -11.24 30.84
CA GLY A 713 17.67 -10.59 32.12
C GLY A 713 18.90 -10.13 32.90
N VAL A 714 20.12 -10.56 32.51
CA VAL A 714 21.40 -10.16 33.12
C VAL A 714 22.25 -9.39 32.11
N ASP A 715 22.62 -10.04 31.02
CA ASP A 715 23.48 -9.47 29.96
C ASP A 715 22.67 -8.74 28.89
N TYR A 716 21.44 -9.19 28.61
CA TYR A 716 20.53 -8.60 27.64
C TYR A 716 19.05 -8.77 28.02
N SER A 717 18.18 -7.98 27.43
CA SER A 717 16.73 -8.13 27.51
C SER A 717 16.13 -8.20 26.11
N VAL A 718 14.99 -8.89 25.97
CA VAL A 718 14.28 -9.03 24.70
C VAL A 718 12.91 -8.40 24.82
N ASN A 719 12.62 -7.47 23.91
CA ASN A 719 11.24 -7.04 23.67
C ASN A 719 10.62 -7.95 22.60
N TYR A 720 9.93 -8.97 23.04
CA TYR A 720 9.35 -10.00 22.16
C TYR A 720 8.25 -9.46 21.24
N GLN A 721 7.52 -8.41 21.65
CA GLN A 721 6.49 -7.80 20.82
C GLN A 721 7.07 -6.99 19.67
N LEU A 722 8.10 -6.20 19.95
CA LEU A 722 8.75 -5.36 18.96
C LEU A 722 9.90 -6.09 18.23
N GLY A 723 10.26 -7.30 18.68
CA GLY A 723 11.38 -8.07 18.12
C GLY A 723 12.71 -7.33 18.26
N ARG A 724 13.05 -6.89 19.46
CA ARG A 724 14.28 -6.14 19.74
C ARG A 724 15.04 -6.72 20.92
N VAL A 725 16.36 -6.79 20.79
CA VAL A 725 17.28 -7.18 21.85
C VAL A 725 18.03 -5.96 22.35
N GLN A 726 17.94 -5.68 23.63
CA GLN A 726 18.70 -4.63 24.29
C GLN A 726 19.82 -5.24 25.12
N ILE A 727 21.06 -4.86 24.85
CA ILE A 727 22.22 -5.28 25.66
C ILE A 727 22.21 -4.45 26.95
N LEU A 728 22.25 -5.11 28.08
CA LEU A 728 22.25 -4.48 29.40
C LEU A 728 23.67 -4.29 29.97
N ASP A 729 24.60 -5.14 29.56
CA ASP A 729 26.01 -5.06 30.03
C ASP A 729 26.74 -3.87 29.38
N PRO A 730 27.15 -2.84 30.16
CA PRO A 730 27.82 -1.66 29.64
C PRO A 730 29.16 -1.98 28.97
N SER A 731 29.84 -3.05 29.41
CA SER A 731 31.13 -3.45 28.85
C SER A 731 31.00 -4.00 27.44
N LEU A 732 29.90 -4.72 27.16
CA LEU A 732 29.57 -5.20 25.82
C LEU A 732 29.09 -4.07 24.90
N GLN A 733 28.39 -3.07 25.44
CA GLN A 733 27.96 -1.89 24.66
C GLN A 733 29.16 -1.03 24.25
N ALA A 734 30.15 -0.88 25.11
CA ALA A 734 31.35 -0.08 24.86
C ALA A 734 32.43 -0.82 24.05
N SER A 735 32.35 -2.14 23.95
CA SER A 735 33.31 -2.95 23.20
C SER A 735 32.90 -3.11 21.75
N ASN A 736 33.86 -3.17 20.84
CA ASN A 736 33.63 -3.57 19.46
C ASN A 736 33.53 -5.10 19.28
N THR A 737 33.17 -5.81 20.35
CA THR A 737 33.02 -7.27 20.32
C THR A 737 31.79 -7.61 19.48
N PRO A 738 31.91 -8.46 18.47
CA PRO A 738 30.76 -8.87 17.68
C PRO A 738 29.77 -9.66 18.55
N ILE A 739 28.53 -9.19 18.56
CA ILE A 739 27.40 -9.81 19.25
C ILE A 739 26.53 -10.47 18.17
N GLU A 740 26.39 -11.76 18.25
CA GLU A 740 25.55 -12.52 17.35
C GLU A 740 24.20 -12.77 18.03
N VAL A 741 23.14 -12.30 17.39
CA VAL A 741 21.76 -12.55 17.79
C VAL A 741 21.17 -13.57 16.82
N SER A 742 20.85 -14.74 17.32
CA SER A 742 20.17 -15.78 16.54
C SER A 742 18.72 -15.90 16.99
N LEU A 743 17.83 -15.96 16.01
CA LEU A 743 16.42 -16.23 16.17
C LEU A 743 16.12 -17.63 15.66
N GLU A 744 15.57 -18.46 16.51
CA GLU A 744 15.07 -19.77 16.14
C GLU A 744 13.54 -19.66 15.92
N ASN A 745 13.11 -19.80 14.65
CA ASN A 745 11.71 -19.77 14.25
C ASN A 745 11.20 -21.18 13.94
#